data_cde7cea15fb436fbffa2d502b541e6e3
#
_entry.id   cde7cea15fb436fbffa2d502b541e6e3
#
_cell.length_a   1.000
_cell.length_b   1.000
_cell.length_c   1.000
_cell.angle_alpha   90.00
_cell.angle_beta   90.00
_cell.angle_gamma   90.00
#
_symmetry.space_group_name_H-M   'P 1'
#
loop_
_entity.id
_entity.type
_entity.pdbx_description
1 polymer ?
#
loop_
_entity_poly.entity_id
_entity_poly.type
_entity_poly.pdbx_seq_one_letter_code
_entity_poly.pdbx_strand_id
1 'polypeptide(L)'
;MKSKLIVRIVCIILAVLLVGSVFAMIIPYIAHAAGMEGYISDDYVNLRSGAGTGYSVVACLREDTKVTFESTETYNSDWYKVTEQGSGKTGYVHKNYVSRTEDSSGSSASSGSTGYISDDYVNLRSGAGTGNSVVKCLREDTKFTFVSTSPTNGWYNIKLSDGTTGWVLGDYLTADKKQEEKKDDDTPSTSASTGYVNTDYVNLRKGAGTGNAVVTCMRENTKFTLVSENPSGDWYHVKLSNGTDGWVIKDYITIQKSSTKKDDEPDSGMIRLSSSSETIYKGNEYALTAYGIRNVTWSSSDSSVASVNSDGVVTAKSTGTAKITAKSGSDSASCSITVKSGSSVNIACSEIENMRRGKSVLLKSTTSGVRWKSSNEKIATVNSGIVDTKSENGFVTITAYTSSGAATCLIEVIGRDNIRFVYATPNSAYKGSEVTFHAITDTDRVDLYFVVSNGSTSYTVDAKKEKTESGTVLWTASQKLNESGKWTYKAYSKFVDYDKYLTTPVNGEGEVLVADTTDLKTTVTGERRASEDVIEMIAEFEGFLPDLIPDPITGESDMTIGYGLVFYANDQFYNHLTKTEAYAYLCQSVNKDAYTSRTNAFLTSNNVKFNQQQFDALVCFTYNVGAYAITNDDDLRSILLNTSTGASSASVTAGGNGYVSGSGVNLRSDSSTGSSVLTTMGENTKFTFVDGKLVNSHWYKIKLSNGTVGYIYSDYAASESAGGTRDLNNVDAGRFIQNLLQYHHAAGECYWGLLYRRVDEAEMFLFGDYEHDGSRNKYNFDFTCYRNSSFSI
;
A
#
# COMPACT_ATOMS: atom_id res chain seq x y z
N MET A 1 74.17 -5.92 3.12
CA MET A 1 73.27 -5.11 2.30
C MET A 1 72.73 -5.81 1.06
N LYS A 2 73.37 -6.76 0.44
CA LYS A 2 72.91 -7.47 -0.78
C LYS A 2 71.72 -8.39 -0.55
N SER A 3 71.55 -9.03 0.63
CA SER A 3 70.41 -9.97 0.86
C SER A 3 69.07 -9.32 1.03
N LYS A 4 68.98 -8.12 1.62
CA LYS A 4 67.73 -7.38 1.77
C LYS A 4 67.19 -6.80 0.44
N LEU A 5 68.11 -6.53 -0.50
CA LEU A 5 67.74 -6.05 -1.84
C LEU A 5 67.15 -7.18 -2.69
N ILE A 6 67.70 -8.39 -2.59
CA ILE A 6 67.20 -9.58 -3.33
C ILE A 6 65.80 -9.97 -2.80
N VAL A 7 65.55 -9.97 -1.48
CA VAL A 7 64.24 -10.26 -0.93
C VAL A 7 63.20 -9.23 -1.37
N ARG A 8 63.54 -7.96 -1.39
CA ARG A 8 62.61 -6.92 -1.90
C ARG A 8 62.33 -7.07 -3.40
N ILE A 9 63.29 -7.40 -4.19
CA ILE A 9 63.10 -7.64 -5.63
C ILE A 9 62.23 -8.87 -5.86
N VAL A 10 62.41 -9.97 -5.12
CA VAL A 10 61.61 -11.19 -5.18
C VAL A 10 60.18 -10.95 -4.73
N CYS A 11 59.99 -10.16 -3.65
CA CYS A 11 58.65 -9.77 -3.20
C CYS A 11 57.92 -8.86 -4.20
N ILE A 12 58.59 -7.98 -4.89
CA ILE A 12 58.02 -7.13 -5.95
C ILE A 12 57.67 -8.00 -7.16
N ILE A 13 58.56 -8.92 -7.58
CA ILE A 13 58.26 -9.85 -8.69
C ILE A 13 57.07 -10.78 -8.35
N LEU A 14 57.01 -11.29 -7.11
CA LEU A 14 55.88 -12.09 -6.67
C LEU A 14 54.57 -11.28 -6.59
N ALA A 15 54.61 -10.04 -6.14
CA ALA A 15 53.43 -9.14 -6.11
C ALA A 15 52.97 -8.79 -7.54
N VAL A 16 53.90 -8.56 -8.48
CA VAL A 16 53.57 -8.28 -9.89
C VAL A 16 53.02 -9.52 -10.58
N LEU A 17 53.53 -10.73 -10.27
CA LEU A 17 53.03 -11.99 -10.78
C LEU A 17 51.65 -12.34 -10.19
N LEU A 18 51.40 -11.99 -8.91
CA LEU A 18 50.08 -12.18 -8.26
C LEU A 18 49.01 -11.24 -8.84
N VAL A 19 49.38 -9.97 -9.04
CA VAL A 19 48.52 -8.99 -9.71
C VAL A 19 48.29 -9.38 -11.17
N GLY A 20 49.31 -9.80 -11.86
CA GLY A 20 49.20 -10.29 -13.24
C GLY A 20 48.35 -11.55 -13.39
N SER A 21 48.39 -12.50 -12.43
CA SER A 21 47.57 -13.69 -12.46
C SER A 21 46.09 -13.39 -12.09
N VAL A 22 45.83 -12.45 -11.22
CA VAL A 22 44.47 -11.94 -10.91
C VAL A 22 43.92 -11.21 -12.14
N PHE A 23 44.71 -10.37 -12.80
CA PHE A 23 44.32 -9.74 -14.06
C PHE A 23 44.10 -10.73 -15.20
N ALA A 24 44.93 -11.79 -15.31
CA ALA A 24 44.77 -12.83 -16.30
C ALA A 24 43.56 -13.75 -16.05
N MET A 25 43.08 -13.87 -14.82
CA MET A 25 41.83 -14.58 -14.51
C MET A 25 40.58 -13.69 -14.66
N ILE A 26 40.73 -12.36 -14.55
CA ILE A 26 39.61 -11.43 -14.69
C ILE A 26 39.38 -11.06 -16.17
N ILE A 27 40.42 -10.96 -16.99
CA ILE A 27 40.30 -10.58 -18.39
C ILE A 27 39.45 -11.55 -19.23
N PRO A 28 39.48 -12.89 -19.06
CA PRO A 28 38.57 -13.76 -19.79
C PRO A 28 37.10 -13.63 -19.35
N TYR A 29 36.86 -13.23 -18.10
CA TYR A 29 35.51 -13.08 -17.58
C TYR A 29 34.86 -11.76 -18.02
N ILE A 30 35.67 -10.70 -18.12
CA ILE A 30 35.21 -9.38 -18.62
C ILE A 30 35.11 -9.38 -20.16
N ALA A 31 35.98 -10.11 -20.84
CA ALA A 31 35.98 -10.17 -22.30
C ALA A 31 34.81 -10.97 -22.92
N HIS A 32 34.09 -11.78 -22.13
CA HIS A 32 32.90 -12.49 -22.59
C HIS A 32 31.58 -11.70 -22.40
N ALA A 33 31.64 -10.59 -21.70
CA ALA A 33 30.46 -9.76 -21.39
C ALA A 33 30.41 -8.45 -22.20
N ALA A 34 31.53 -7.96 -22.69
CA ALA A 34 31.59 -6.74 -23.49
C ALA A 34 31.09 -7.03 -24.92
N GLY A 35 29.88 -6.56 -25.23
CA GLY A 35 29.33 -6.63 -26.55
C GLY A 35 28.09 -7.53 -26.70
N MET A 36 27.55 -8.04 -25.59
CA MET A 36 26.26 -8.75 -25.65
C MET A 36 25.17 -7.78 -26.04
N GLU A 37 24.40 -8.12 -27.05
CA GLU A 37 23.27 -7.30 -27.50
C GLU A 37 21.98 -7.64 -26.73
N GLY A 38 21.09 -6.67 -26.62
CA GLY A 38 19.78 -6.83 -26.11
C GLY A 38 18.83 -5.74 -26.57
N TYR A 39 17.61 -5.78 -26.10
CA TYR A 39 16.55 -4.84 -26.48
C TYR A 39 15.83 -4.37 -25.25
N ILE A 40 15.38 -3.10 -25.29
CA ILE A 40 14.46 -2.56 -24.32
C ILE A 40 13.09 -3.20 -24.55
N SER A 41 12.50 -3.75 -23.49
CA SER A 41 11.28 -4.56 -23.54
C SER A 41 9.98 -3.80 -23.29
N ASP A 42 10.06 -2.47 -23.09
CA ASP A 42 8.88 -1.63 -22.80
C ASP A 42 9.09 -0.20 -23.32
N ASP A 43 7.99 0.55 -23.47
CA ASP A 43 8.05 1.96 -23.87
C ASP A 43 8.43 2.87 -22.70
N TYR A 44 9.09 3.98 -23.02
CA TYR A 44 9.47 5.04 -22.08
C TYR A 44 10.40 4.60 -20.93
N VAL A 45 11.25 3.63 -21.17
CA VAL A 45 12.20 3.13 -20.18
C VAL A 45 13.34 4.14 -19.96
N ASN A 46 13.54 4.54 -18.73
CA ASN A 46 14.57 5.50 -18.39
C ASN A 46 15.96 4.86 -18.33
N LEU A 47 16.87 5.32 -19.19
CA LEU A 47 18.31 5.09 -19.08
C LEU A 47 18.86 6.10 -18.06
N ARG A 48 19.44 5.65 -16.97
CA ARG A 48 19.85 6.51 -15.86
C ARG A 48 21.35 6.60 -15.70
N SER A 49 21.83 7.67 -15.08
CA SER A 49 23.26 7.91 -14.83
C SER A 49 23.88 6.98 -13.78
N GLY A 50 23.08 6.25 -13.02
CA GLY A 50 23.51 5.29 -12.01
C GLY A 50 22.48 4.19 -11.78
N ALA A 51 22.86 3.12 -11.07
CA ALA A 51 22.04 1.95 -10.77
C ALA A 51 21.04 2.25 -9.64
N GLY A 52 19.89 2.83 -9.99
CA GLY A 52 18.81 3.16 -9.06
C GLY A 52 17.88 4.24 -9.62
N THR A 53 16.65 4.28 -9.13
CA THR A 53 15.63 5.24 -9.57
C THR A 53 15.93 6.68 -9.19
N GLY A 54 16.75 6.91 -8.15
CA GLY A 54 17.19 8.26 -7.72
C GLY A 54 18.24 8.92 -8.61
N TYR A 55 18.78 8.23 -9.62
CA TYR A 55 19.76 8.84 -10.54
C TYR A 55 19.08 9.52 -11.72
N SER A 56 19.71 10.61 -12.19
CA SER A 56 19.18 11.41 -13.29
C SER A 56 19.00 10.60 -14.57
N VAL A 57 17.95 10.92 -15.33
CA VAL A 57 17.65 10.28 -16.62
C VAL A 57 18.60 10.80 -17.68
N VAL A 58 19.34 9.92 -18.33
CA VAL A 58 20.26 10.20 -19.44
C VAL A 58 19.52 10.17 -20.78
N ALA A 59 18.59 9.27 -20.92
CA ALA A 59 17.70 9.11 -22.06
C ALA A 59 16.43 8.36 -21.67
N CYS A 60 15.36 8.61 -22.39
CA CYS A 60 14.14 7.80 -22.34
C CYS A 60 14.13 6.90 -23.58
N LEU A 61 14.19 5.60 -23.36
CA LEU A 61 14.29 4.61 -24.41
C LEU A 61 12.90 4.07 -24.77
N ARG A 62 12.71 3.75 -26.04
CA ARG A 62 11.50 3.12 -26.55
C ARG A 62 11.66 1.60 -26.56
N GLU A 63 10.55 0.90 -26.55
CA GLU A 63 10.52 -0.52 -26.85
C GLU A 63 11.31 -0.84 -28.12
N ASP A 64 11.92 -2.01 -28.18
CA ASP A 64 12.81 -2.49 -29.26
C ASP A 64 14.10 -1.66 -29.47
N THR A 65 14.39 -0.68 -28.63
CA THR A 65 15.67 0.04 -28.68
C THR A 65 16.80 -0.95 -28.41
N LYS A 66 17.73 -1.08 -29.36
CA LYS A 66 18.91 -1.94 -29.24
C LYS A 66 19.91 -1.38 -28.25
N VAL A 67 20.36 -2.22 -27.35
CA VAL A 67 21.39 -1.89 -26.36
C VAL A 67 22.49 -2.94 -26.35
N THR A 68 23.69 -2.51 -25.95
CA THR A 68 24.84 -3.38 -25.71
C THR A 68 25.13 -3.39 -24.22
N PHE A 69 25.20 -4.57 -23.61
CA PHE A 69 25.55 -4.73 -22.21
C PHE A 69 27.04 -4.52 -21.97
N GLU A 70 27.39 -3.74 -20.93
CA GLU A 70 28.78 -3.62 -20.48
C GLU A 70 29.21 -4.74 -19.52
N SER A 71 28.26 -5.44 -18.90
CA SER A 71 28.47 -6.57 -18.00
C SER A 71 27.26 -7.49 -17.98
N THR A 72 27.49 -8.79 -17.79
CA THR A 72 26.43 -9.79 -17.55
C THR A 72 25.86 -9.73 -16.14
N GLU A 73 26.54 -9.06 -15.21
CA GLU A 73 26.09 -8.91 -13.82
C GLU A 73 25.30 -7.64 -13.64
N THR A 74 24.31 -7.70 -12.76
CA THR A 74 23.52 -6.55 -12.38
C THR A 74 24.25 -5.70 -11.34
N TYR A 75 24.09 -4.39 -11.40
CA TYR A 75 24.47 -3.47 -10.36
C TYR A 75 23.34 -3.35 -9.34
N ASN A 76 23.64 -3.38 -8.07
CA ASN A 76 22.66 -3.37 -6.98
C ASN A 76 21.54 -4.42 -7.15
N SER A 77 21.90 -5.61 -7.68
CA SER A 77 21.02 -6.75 -7.94
C SER A 77 19.97 -6.59 -9.04
N ASP A 78 19.67 -5.37 -9.51
CA ASP A 78 18.52 -5.10 -10.37
C ASP A 78 18.82 -4.24 -11.61
N TRP A 79 20.02 -3.71 -11.78
CA TRP A 79 20.33 -2.76 -12.84
C TRP A 79 21.44 -3.27 -13.75
N TYR A 80 21.23 -3.19 -15.06
CA TYR A 80 22.27 -3.43 -16.05
C TYR A 80 22.85 -2.11 -16.54
N LYS A 81 24.15 -2.07 -16.71
CA LYS A 81 24.80 -0.97 -17.41
C LYS A 81 24.82 -1.29 -18.90
N VAL A 82 24.17 -0.47 -19.69
CA VAL A 82 24.00 -0.67 -21.14
C VAL A 82 24.37 0.60 -21.92
N THR A 83 24.73 0.40 -23.18
CA THR A 83 24.92 1.46 -24.16
C THR A 83 23.87 1.34 -25.24
N GLU A 84 23.06 2.36 -25.46
CA GLU A 84 22.09 2.42 -26.55
C GLU A 84 22.82 2.55 -27.89
N GLN A 85 22.53 1.63 -28.84
CA GLN A 85 23.25 1.52 -30.10
C GLN A 85 23.00 2.70 -31.06
N GLY A 86 21.83 3.35 -31.00
CA GLY A 86 21.46 4.44 -31.90
C GLY A 86 22.15 5.76 -31.53
N SER A 87 22.16 6.16 -30.29
CA SER A 87 22.75 7.43 -29.83
C SER A 87 24.12 7.30 -29.19
N GLY A 88 24.55 6.07 -28.85
CA GLY A 88 25.77 5.81 -28.10
C GLY A 88 25.74 6.22 -26.63
N LYS A 89 24.56 6.60 -26.09
CA LYS A 89 24.43 6.95 -24.69
C LYS A 89 24.54 5.73 -23.79
N THR A 90 25.37 5.84 -22.77
CA THR A 90 25.58 4.79 -21.76
C THR A 90 24.89 5.16 -20.45
N GLY A 91 24.26 4.19 -19.82
CA GLY A 91 23.61 4.38 -18.53
C GLY A 91 23.12 3.06 -17.94
N TYR A 92 22.24 3.14 -16.96
CA TYR A 92 21.69 2.01 -16.24
C TYR A 92 20.22 1.84 -16.53
N VAL A 93 19.81 0.60 -16.84
CA VAL A 93 18.42 0.19 -17.05
C VAL A 93 18.08 -0.92 -16.07
N HIS A 94 16.90 -0.87 -15.49
CA HIS A 94 16.43 -1.92 -14.59
C HIS A 94 16.22 -3.22 -15.36
N LYS A 95 16.60 -4.35 -14.77
CA LYS A 95 16.63 -5.68 -15.41
C LYS A 95 15.27 -6.10 -16.01
N ASN A 96 14.16 -5.63 -15.45
CA ASN A 96 12.81 -5.97 -15.91
C ASN A 96 12.44 -5.29 -17.25
N TYR A 97 13.24 -4.32 -17.70
CA TYR A 97 12.96 -3.54 -18.91
C TYR A 97 14.00 -3.73 -20.00
N VAL A 98 14.85 -4.76 -19.90
CA VAL A 98 15.85 -5.05 -20.92
C VAL A 98 16.04 -6.54 -21.08
N SER A 99 15.85 -7.04 -22.30
CA SER A 99 16.03 -8.44 -22.68
C SER A 99 17.40 -8.65 -23.31
N ARG A 100 18.07 -9.77 -22.99
CA ARG A 100 19.33 -10.17 -23.62
C ARG A 100 19.07 -11.04 -24.83
N THR A 101 19.83 -10.85 -25.89
CA THR A 101 20.00 -11.85 -26.91
C THR A 101 21.04 -12.88 -26.43
N GLU A 102 20.60 -13.90 -25.73
CA GLU A 102 21.50 -15.01 -25.40
C GLU A 102 21.63 -15.93 -26.61
N ASP A 103 22.87 -16.29 -26.95
CA ASP A 103 23.13 -17.47 -27.77
C ASP A 103 22.54 -18.68 -27.06
N SER A 104 21.57 -19.30 -27.69
CA SER A 104 20.83 -20.47 -27.21
C SER A 104 21.79 -21.67 -27.03
N SER A 105 22.40 -21.78 -25.87
CA SER A 105 23.01 -23.01 -25.40
C SER A 105 22.26 -23.53 -24.17
N GLY A 106 21.06 -24.04 -24.40
CA GLY A 106 20.26 -24.67 -23.35
C GLY A 106 19.03 -25.34 -23.93
N SER A 107 19.10 -26.62 -24.24
CA SER A 107 18.04 -27.53 -24.65
C SER A 107 17.14 -27.08 -25.82
N SER A 108 17.49 -27.59 -27.02
CA SER A 108 16.65 -27.52 -28.20
C SER A 108 15.29 -28.20 -27.96
N ALA A 109 14.28 -27.38 -27.65
CA ALA A 109 12.89 -27.82 -27.73
C ALA A 109 12.63 -28.24 -29.19
N SER A 110 12.06 -29.41 -29.45
CA SER A 110 11.59 -29.83 -30.77
C SER A 110 10.16 -29.32 -30.98
N SER A 111 9.78 -28.96 -32.22
CA SER A 111 8.39 -28.65 -32.56
C SER A 111 7.48 -29.75 -32.03
N GLY A 112 6.45 -29.37 -31.24
CA GLY A 112 5.60 -30.29 -30.50
C GLY A 112 6.06 -30.62 -29.08
N SER A 113 7.20 -30.09 -28.59
CA SER A 113 7.55 -30.16 -27.16
C SER A 113 6.59 -29.29 -26.31
N THR A 114 6.40 -29.73 -25.09
CA THR A 114 5.53 -29.04 -24.13
C THR A 114 6.33 -28.20 -23.14
N GLY A 115 5.67 -27.22 -22.58
CA GLY A 115 6.22 -26.35 -21.55
C GLY A 115 5.10 -25.71 -20.71
N TYR A 116 5.53 -24.89 -19.76
CA TYR A 116 4.65 -24.18 -18.87
C TYR A 116 5.00 -22.69 -18.86
N ILE A 117 3.97 -21.86 -18.67
CA ILE A 117 4.15 -20.43 -18.40
C ILE A 117 4.76 -20.28 -17.00
N SER A 118 5.84 -19.51 -16.88
CA SER A 118 6.63 -19.37 -15.65
C SER A 118 6.19 -18.24 -14.74
N ASP A 119 5.15 -17.48 -15.11
CA ASP A 119 4.71 -16.32 -14.33
C ASP A 119 3.20 -16.07 -14.51
N ASP A 120 2.59 -15.30 -13.61
CA ASP A 120 1.20 -14.92 -13.70
C ASP A 120 0.98 -13.74 -14.66
N TYR A 121 -0.20 -13.69 -15.29
CA TYR A 121 -0.66 -12.59 -16.15
C TYR A 121 0.17 -12.38 -17.44
N VAL A 122 0.78 -13.44 -17.96
CA VAL A 122 1.55 -13.39 -19.19
C VAL A 122 0.62 -13.25 -20.41
N ASN A 123 0.85 -12.25 -21.22
CA ASN A 123 0.04 -12.00 -22.39
C ASN A 123 0.41 -12.90 -23.58
N LEU A 124 -0.52 -13.73 -24.01
CA LEU A 124 -0.46 -14.42 -25.32
C LEU A 124 -0.92 -13.43 -26.39
N ARG A 125 -0.07 -13.14 -27.38
CA ARG A 125 -0.35 -12.10 -28.36
C ARG A 125 -0.56 -12.66 -29.77
N SER A 126 -1.20 -11.90 -30.63
CA SER A 126 -1.48 -12.30 -32.02
C SER A 126 -0.24 -12.33 -32.92
N GLY A 127 0.88 -11.75 -32.49
CA GLY A 127 2.15 -11.70 -33.21
C GLY A 127 3.32 -11.52 -32.24
N ALA A 128 4.54 -11.70 -32.75
CA ALA A 128 5.78 -11.48 -32.00
C ALA A 128 5.97 -9.98 -31.75
N GLY A 129 5.91 -9.54 -30.48
CA GLY A 129 6.07 -8.16 -30.04
C GLY A 129 4.87 -7.65 -29.24
N THR A 130 5.11 -6.70 -28.34
CA THR A 130 4.11 -6.16 -27.42
C THR A 130 3.09 -5.26 -28.14
N GLY A 131 3.42 -4.68 -29.29
CA GLY A 131 2.48 -3.93 -30.16
C GLY A 131 1.37 -4.77 -30.77
N ASN A 132 1.42 -6.09 -30.65
CA ASN A 132 0.36 -6.97 -31.16
C ASN A 132 -0.74 -7.16 -30.11
N SER A 133 -1.98 -7.29 -30.61
CA SER A 133 -3.14 -7.45 -29.73
C SER A 133 -3.04 -8.67 -28.80
N VAL A 134 -3.47 -8.53 -27.57
CA VAL A 134 -3.55 -9.63 -26.60
C VAL A 134 -4.69 -10.57 -27.02
N VAL A 135 -4.37 -11.83 -27.25
CA VAL A 135 -5.32 -12.91 -27.56
C VAL A 135 -5.87 -13.48 -26.26
N LYS A 136 -5.01 -13.68 -25.27
CA LYS A 136 -5.37 -14.26 -23.98
C LYS A 136 -4.33 -13.89 -22.93
N CYS A 137 -4.77 -13.67 -21.69
CA CYS A 137 -3.88 -13.55 -20.55
C CYS A 137 -3.71 -14.93 -19.92
N LEU A 138 -2.45 -15.37 -19.74
CA LEU A 138 -2.08 -16.67 -19.23
C LEU A 138 -1.64 -16.57 -17.78
N ARG A 139 -1.85 -17.67 -17.05
CA ARG A 139 -1.40 -17.83 -15.66
C ARG A 139 -0.15 -18.67 -15.59
N GLU A 140 0.60 -18.51 -14.50
CA GLU A 140 1.66 -19.45 -14.14
C GLU A 140 1.17 -20.90 -14.26
N ASP A 141 2.05 -21.82 -14.62
CA ASP A 141 1.76 -23.23 -14.85
C ASP A 141 0.77 -23.54 -16.00
N THR A 142 0.34 -22.55 -16.80
CA THR A 142 -0.45 -22.82 -18.00
C THR A 142 0.36 -23.66 -18.97
N LYS A 143 -0.07 -24.89 -19.20
CA LYS A 143 0.60 -25.83 -20.13
C LYS A 143 0.40 -25.42 -21.58
N PHE A 144 1.47 -25.47 -22.35
CA PHE A 144 1.43 -25.19 -23.78
C PHE A 144 2.30 -26.18 -24.60
N THR A 145 2.17 -26.14 -25.92
CA THR A 145 3.00 -26.82 -26.86
C THR A 145 3.65 -25.81 -27.79
N PHE A 146 4.95 -25.96 -28.06
CA PHE A 146 5.64 -25.09 -29.02
C PHE A 146 5.15 -25.37 -30.44
N VAL A 147 4.62 -24.34 -31.09
CA VAL A 147 4.28 -24.39 -32.53
C VAL A 147 5.54 -24.26 -33.38
N SER A 148 6.46 -23.39 -32.93
CA SER A 148 7.81 -23.23 -33.52
C SER A 148 8.82 -23.11 -32.39
N THR A 149 9.97 -23.70 -32.57
CA THR A 149 11.11 -23.67 -31.65
C THR A 149 12.11 -22.58 -31.99
N SER A 150 11.94 -21.93 -33.14
CA SER A 150 12.74 -20.77 -33.51
C SER A 150 12.01 -19.50 -33.09
N PRO A 151 12.55 -18.76 -32.15
CA PRO A 151 11.93 -17.51 -31.73
C PRO A 151 12.05 -16.44 -32.83
N THR A 152 11.06 -15.57 -32.87
CA THR A 152 11.12 -14.32 -33.64
C THR A 152 11.32 -13.18 -32.67
N ASN A 153 12.47 -12.54 -32.64
CA ASN A 153 12.85 -11.47 -31.69
C ASN A 153 12.58 -11.86 -30.22
N GLY A 154 12.98 -13.08 -29.83
CA GLY A 154 12.75 -13.59 -28.46
C GLY A 154 11.35 -14.11 -28.16
N TRP A 155 10.40 -13.97 -29.10
CA TRP A 155 9.02 -14.45 -28.95
C TRP A 155 8.82 -15.83 -29.55
N TYR A 156 8.15 -16.72 -28.84
CA TYR A 156 7.81 -18.08 -29.26
C TYR A 156 6.33 -18.19 -29.58
N ASN A 157 6.04 -18.88 -30.69
CA ASN A 157 4.68 -19.25 -31.03
C ASN A 157 4.30 -20.52 -30.27
N ILE A 158 3.27 -20.44 -29.45
CA ILE A 158 2.79 -21.53 -28.60
C ILE A 158 1.34 -21.84 -28.89
N LYS A 159 0.92 -23.06 -28.53
CA LYS A 159 -0.46 -23.52 -28.60
C LYS A 159 -0.92 -24.04 -27.25
N LEU A 160 -2.02 -23.54 -26.76
CA LEU A 160 -2.67 -23.96 -25.52
C LEU A 160 -3.48 -25.24 -25.71
N SER A 161 -3.87 -25.89 -24.62
CA SER A 161 -4.68 -27.11 -24.62
C SER A 161 -6.07 -26.93 -25.23
N ASP A 162 -6.63 -25.69 -25.18
CA ASP A 162 -7.90 -25.35 -25.81
C ASP A 162 -7.81 -25.07 -27.32
N GLY A 163 -6.61 -25.23 -27.89
CA GLY A 163 -6.33 -24.98 -29.30
C GLY A 163 -5.95 -23.55 -29.65
N THR A 164 -6.03 -22.59 -28.71
CA THR A 164 -5.62 -21.19 -28.91
C THR A 164 -4.13 -21.12 -29.21
N THR A 165 -3.74 -20.36 -30.23
CA THR A 165 -2.34 -20.11 -30.58
C THR A 165 -2.00 -18.64 -30.47
N GLY A 166 -0.73 -18.35 -30.18
CA GLY A 166 -0.23 -16.98 -30.11
C GLY A 166 1.24 -16.95 -29.70
N TRP A 167 1.74 -15.75 -29.49
CA TRP A 167 3.14 -15.48 -29.22
C TRP A 167 3.33 -15.05 -27.76
N VAL A 168 4.36 -15.63 -27.11
CA VAL A 168 4.78 -15.29 -25.74
C VAL A 168 6.28 -15.08 -25.76
N LEU A 169 6.76 -14.10 -25.00
CA LEU A 169 8.18 -13.84 -24.83
C LEU A 169 8.84 -15.04 -24.12
N GLY A 170 10.03 -15.41 -24.57
CA GLY A 170 10.74 -16.62 -24.13
C GLY A 170 11.03 -16.65 -22.62
N ASP A 171 11.21 -15.48 -22.01
CA ASP A 171 11.47 -15.34 -20.57
C ASP A 171 10.34 -15.86 -19.68
N TYR A 172 9.13 -15.97 -20.23
CA TYR A 172 7.94 -16.50 -19.55
C TYR A 172 7.64 -17.96 -19.89
N LEU A 173 8.61 -18.68 -20.51
CA LEU A 173 8.44 -20.05 -20.96
C LEU A 173 9.43 -20.99 -20.30
N THR A 174 8.93 -22.07 -19.69
CA THR A 174 9.74 -23.16 -19.16
C THR A 174 9.45 -24.44 -19.93
N ALA A 175 10.47 -25.05 -20.53
CA ALA A 175 10.30 -26.32 -21.24
C ALA A 175 10.17 -27.50 -20.27
N ASP A 176 9.34 -28.47 -20.60
CA ASP A 176 9.25 -29.75 -19.87
C ASP A 176 10.61 -30.47 -19.90
N LYS A 177 11.18 -30.77 -18.74
CA LYS A 177 12.31 -31.67 -18.62
C LYS A 177 11.81 -33.08 -18.98
N LYS A 178 12.38 -33.70 -20.05
CA LYS A 178 12.14 -35.10 -20.34
C LYS A 178 12.41 -35.91 -19.08
N GLN A 179 11.38 -36.55 -18.52
CA GLN A 179 11.55 -37.68 -17.62
C GLN A 179 12.11 -38.84 -18.44
N GLU A 180 13.29 -39.31 -18.06
CA GLU A 180 13.76 -40.63 -18.49
C GLU A 180 12.82 -41.68 -17.87
N GLU A 181 12.16 -42.46 -18.73
CA GLU A 181 11.39 -43.65 -18.36
C GLU A 181 12.32 -44.62 -17.65
N LYS A 182 12.11 -44.85 -16.36
CA LYS A 182 12.53 -46.05 -15.66
C LYS A 182 11.33 -46.98 -15.60
N LYS A 183 11.50 -48.10 -16.30
CA LYS A 183 10.64 -49.26 -16.29
C LYS A 183 10.39 -49.79 -14.88
N ASP A 184 9.17 -50.16 -14.69
CA ASP A 184 8.48 -50.93 -13.67
C ASP A 184 9.32 -51.90 -12.83
N ASP A 185 9.07 -51.86 -11.54
CA ASP A 185 8.75 -53.08 -10.79
C ASP A 185 7.68 -52.76 -9.70
N ASP A 186 6.64 -53.58 -9.74
CA ASP A 186 5.44 -53.52 -8.94
C ASP A 186 5.70 -53.80 -7.45
N THR A 187 5.22 -52.91 -6.57
CA THR A 187 4.35 -53.31 -5.43
C THR A 187 3.81 -52.03 -4.76
N PRO A 188 2.48 -51.88 -4.52
CA PRO A 188 1.90 -50.65 -4.00
C PRO A 188 2.06 -50.57 -2.47
N SER A 189 2.94 -49.69 -2.04
CA SER A 189 2.89 -49.18 -0.65
C SER A 189 2.22 -47.79 -0.69
N THR A 190 0.91 -47.80 -0.43
CA THR A 190 0.10 -46.60 -0.36
C THR A 190 0.33 -45.85 0.96
N SER A 191 1.27 -44.94 0.99
CA SER A 191 1.18 -43.83 1.95
C SER A 191 0.42 -42.68 1.27
N ALA A 192 -0.88 -42.55 1.57
CA ALA A 192 -1.70 -41.48 1.04
C ALA A 192 -1.15 -40.11 1.48
N SER A 193 -0.98 -39.19 0.54
CA SER A 193 -0.56 -37.81 0.84
C SER A 193 -1.54 -37.13 1.78
N THR A 194 -1.03 -36.35 2.73
CA THR A 194 -1.82 -35.61 3.70
C THR A 194 -1.78 -34.13 3.38
N GLY A 195 -2.71 -33.37 3.94
CA GLY A 195 -2.74 -31.92 3.81
C GLY A 195 -3.51 -31.27 4.93
N TYR A 196 -3.59 -29.97 4.88
CA TYR A 196 -4.39 -29.17 5.79
C TYR A 196 -5.04 -27.99 5.07
N VAL A 197 -6.16 -27.53 5.64
CA VAL A 197 -6.90 -26.38 5.18
C VAL A 197 -6.12 -25.12 5.59
N ASN A 198 -5.87 -24.21 4.65
CA ASN A 198 -5.02 -23.03 4.85
C ASN A 198 -5.77 -21.73 5.18
N THR A 199 -7.10 -21.81 5.37
CA THR A 199 -7.94 -20.69 5.77
C THR A 199 -9.17 -21.20 6.50
N ASP A 200 -9.86 -20.33 7.26
CA ASP A 200 -11.10 -20.68 7.96
C ASP A 200 -12.28 -20.83 7.01
N TYR A 201 -13.26 -21.67 7.43
CA TYR A 201 -14.58 -21.84 6.82
C TYR A 201 -14.57 -22.41 5.39
N VAL A 202 -13.71 -23.38 5.13
CA VAL A 202 -13.64 -24.06 3.83
C VAL A 202 -14.65 -25.21 3.74
N ASN A 203 -15.48 -25.19 2.71
CA ASN A 203 -16.49 -26.23 2.50
C ASN A 203 -15.90 -27.52 1.96
N LEU A 204 -16.15 -28.61 2.65
CA LEU A 204 -16.04 -29.95 2.13
C LEU A 204 -17.34 -30.32 1.44
N ARG A 205 -17.33 -30.67 0.16
CA ARG A 205 -18.54 -30.90 -0.65
C ARG A 205 -18.66 -32.35 -1.11
N LYS A 206 -19.90 -32.77 -1.46
CA LYS A 206 -20.17 -34.12 -1.94
C LYS A 206 -19.58 -34.46 -3.31
N GLY A 207 -19.13 -33.47 -4.06
CA GLY A 207 -18.56 -33.64 -5.39
C GLY A 207 -17.70 -32.42 -5.78
N ALA A 208 -16.89 -32.60 -6.82
CA ALA A 208 -16.04 -31.53 -7.38
C ALA A 208 -16.91 -30.45 -8.02
N GLY A 209 -16.94 -29.25 -7.41
CA GLY A 209 -17.72 -28.10 -7.91
C GLY A 209 -18.56 -27.42 -6.84
N THR A 210 -18.71 -26.10 -6.95
CA THR A 210 -19.43 -25.25 -6.00
C THR A 210 -20.95 -25.55 -5.94
N GLY A 211 -21.52 -26.12 -6.97
CA GLY A 211 -22.92 -26.54 -7.01
C GLY A 211 -23.27 -27.81 -6.21
N ASN A 212 -22.26 -28.51 -5.69
CA ASN A 212 -22.47 -29.71 -4.91
C ASN A 212 -22.77 -29.38 -3.44
N ALA A 213 -23.65 -30.16 -2.80
CA ALA A 213 -24.04 -29.99 -1.42
C ALA A 213 -22.82 -30.03 -0.48
N VAL A 214 -22.82 -29.17 0.52
CA VAL A 214 -21.80 -29.14 1.57
C VAL A 214 -21.96 -30.32 2.51
N VAL A 215 -20.88 -31.03 2.77
CA VAL A 215 -20.82 -32.13 3.74
C VAL A 215 -20.54 -31.60 5.13
N THR A 216 -19.51 -30.73 5.22
CA THR A 216 -19.12 -30.04 6.45
C THR A 216 -18.27 -28.81 6.10
N CYS A 217 -18.18 -27.89 7.05
CA CYS A 217 -17.30 -26.73 6.96
C CYS A 217 -16.02 -27.00 7.78
N MET A 218 -14.87 -26.81 7.15
CA MET A 218 -13.57 -27.03 7.75
C MET A 218 -12.96 -25.71 8.22
N ARG A 219 -12.22 -25.76 9.32
CA ARG A 219 -11.44 -24.65 9.86
C ARG A 219 -10.03 -24.65 9.30
N GLU A 220 -9.37 -23.51 9.37
CA GLU A 220 -7.93 -23.44 9.15
C GLU A 220 -7.20 -24.53 9.97
N ASN A 221 -6.18 -25.13 9.40
CA ASN A 221 -5.42 -26.25 9.98
C ASN A 221 -6.22 -27.55 10.17
N THR A 222 -7.45 -27.70 9.64
CA THR A 222 -8.14 -29.00 9.58
C THR A 222 -7.33 -29.93 8.71
N LYS A 223 -6.78 -31.00 9.33
CA LYS A 223 -5.99 -32.01 8.62
C LYS A 223 -6.89 -32.98 7.86
N PHE A 224 -6.41 -33.40 6.70
CA PHE A 224 -7.03 -34.39 5.86
C PHE A 224 -6.01 -35.30 5.18
N THR A 225 -6.48 -36.41 4.66
CA THR A 225 -5.72 -37.33 3.79
C THR A 225 -6.31 -37.23 2.38
N LEU A 226 -5.47 -37.19 1.36
CA LEU A 226 -5.96 -37.28 -0.02
C LEU A 226 -6.52 -38.67 -0.29
N VAL A 227 -7.73 -38.73 -0.82
CA VAL A 227 -8.33 -39.98 -1.33
C VAL A 227 -7.78 -40.30 -2.72
N SER A 228 -7.42 -39.24 -3.47
CA SER A 228 -6.73 -39.35 -4.77
C SER A 228 -5.76 -38.19 -4.92
N GLU A 229 -4.56 -38.48 -5.41
CA GLU A 229 -3.55 -37.45 -5.71
C GLU A 229 -3.88 -36.65 -6.98
N ASN A 230 -4.78 -37.16 -7.80
CA ASN A 230 -5.23 -36.52 -9.03
C ASN A 230 -6.49 -35.67 -8.76
N PRO A 231 -6.41 -34.34 -8.86
CA PRO A 231 -7.59 -33.48 -8.70
C PRO A 231 -8.56 -33.65 -9.88
N SER A 232 -9.83 -33.43 -9.61
CA SER A 232 -10.84 -33.27 -10.65
C SER A 232 -11.03 -31.79 -10.96
N GLY A 233 -10.33 -31.27 -11.95
CA GLY A 233 -10.16 -29.83 -12.15
C GLY A 233 -9.41 -29.20 -10.98
N ASP A 234 -10.00 -28.19 -10.36
CA ASP A 234 -9.43 -27.52 -9.18
C ASP A 234 -9.81 -28.16 -7.84
N TRP A 235 -10.41 -29.36 -7.84
CA TRP A 235 -10.97 -30.02 -6.65
C TRP A 235 -10.22 -31.27 -6.27
N TYR A 236 -9.83 -31.37 -5.00
CA TYR A 236 -9.23 -32.57 -4.42
C TYR A 236 -10.26 -33.37 -3.61
N HIS A 237 -10.25 -34.69 -3.78
CA HIS A 237 -11.01 -35.60 -2.93
C HIS A 237 -10.21 -35.91 -1.67
N VAL A 238 -10.72 -35.52 -0.52
CA VAL A 238 -10.04 -35.60 0.77
C VAL A 238 -10.88 -36.32 1.80
N LYS A 239 -10.22 -36.88 2.80
CA LYS A 239 -10.85 -37.56 3.94
C LYS A 239 -10.34 -36.97 5.24
N LEU A 240 -11.25 -36.51 6.09
CA LEU A 240 -10.94 -35.98 7.41
C LEU A 240 -10.64 -37.09 8.42
N SER A 241 -9.99 -36.74 9.53
CA SER A 241 -9.64 -37.67 10.60
C SER A 241 -10.84 -38.36 11.28
N ASN A 242 -12.02 -37.74 11.22
CA ASN A 242 -13.28 -38.31 11.72
C ASN A 242 -13.97 -39.25 10.72
N GLY A 243 -13.30 -39.52 9.58
CA GLY A 243 -13.83 -40.42 8.55
C GLY A 243 -14.71 -39.73 7.51
N THR A 244 -15.10 -38.49 7.69
CA THR A 244 -15.86 -37.70 6.71
C THR A 244 -15.04 -37.47 5.46
N ASP A 245 -15.58 -37.76 4.27
CA ASP A 245 -14.90 -37.55 3.00
C ASP A 245 -15.69 -36.62 2.08
N GLY A 246 -14.99 -35.97 1.14
CA GLY A 246 -15.59 -35.03 0.22
C GLY A 246 -14.53 -34.28 -0.61
N TRP A 247 -14.99 -33.29 -1.32
CA TRP A 247 -14.19 -32.51 -2.24
C TRP A 247 -13.93 -31.11 -1.73
N VAL A 248 -12.69 -30.67 -1.84
CA VAL A 248 -12.24 -29.33 -1.45
C VAL A 248 -11.45 -28.70 -2.60
N ILE A 249 -11.64 -27.41 -2.81
CA ILE A 249 -10.92 -26.68 -3.87
C ILE A 249 -9.45 -26.43 -3.48
N LYS A 250 -8.55 -26.54 -4.45
CA LYS A 250 -7.07 -26.45 -4.25
C LYS A 250 -6.61 -25.18 -3.56
N ASP A 251 -7.27 -24.05 -3.83
CA ASP A 251 -6.85 -22.72 -3.36
C ASP A 251 -6.94 -22.56 -1.84
N TYR A 252 -7.67 -23.46 -1.17
CA TYR A 252 -7.86 -23.41 0.27
C TYR A 252 -7.21 -24.56 1.02
N ILE A 253 -6.32 -25.28 0.36
CA ILE A 253 -5.60 -26.39 0.98
C ILE A 253 -4.12 -26.35 0.66
N THR A 254 -3.35 -26.87 1.57
CA THR A 254 -1.93 -27.15 1.39
C THR A 254 -1.72 -28.65 1.45
N ILE A 255 -1.22 -29.25 0.34
CA ILE A 255 -0.94 -30.69 0.26
C ILE A 255 0.54 -30.93 0.60
N GLN A 256 0.78 -31.82 1.54
CA GLN A 256 2.11 -32.30 1.87
C GLN A 256 2.39 -33.55 1.02
N LYS A 257 3.09 -33.39 -0.11
CA LYS A 257 3.56 -34.52 -0.89
C LYS A 257 4.61 -35.29 -0.12
N SER A 258 4.45 -36.60 0.00
CA SER A 258 5.48 -37.50 0.49
C SER A 258 6.66 -37.50 -0.50
N SER A 259 7.60 -36.59 -0.32
CA SER A 259 8.82 -36.57 -1.11
C SER A 259 9.96 -37.22 -0.32
N THR A 260 10.44 -38.36 -0.82
CA THR A 260 11.74 -38.91 -0.45
C THR A 260 12.86 -38.01 -0.99
N LYS A 261 13.08 -36.86 -0.37
CA LYS A 261 14.33 -36.11 -0.42
C LYS A 261 14.55 -35.45 0.95
N LYS A 262 15.66 -35.88 1.55
CA LYS A 262 16.30 -35.33 2.71
C LYS A 262 16.61 -33.87 2.46
N ASP A 263 15.89 -32.98 3.14
CA ASP A 263 16.24 -31.66 3.63
C ASP A 263 15.00 -30.77 3.85
N ASP A 264 13.90 -31.38 4.32
CA ASP A 264 12.84 -30.75 5.11
C ASP A 264 12.08 -31.88 5.75
N GLU A 265 12.48 -32.22 6.98
CA GLU A 265 11.92 -33.34 7.72
C GLU A 265 10.45 -33.10 8.04
N PRO A 266 9.55 -34.08 7.75
CA PRO A 266 8.20 -34.03 8.25
C PRO A 266 8.19 -34.22 9.75
N ASP A 267 7.32 -33.50 10.38
CA ASP A 267 6.84 -33.54 11.75
C ASP A 267 7.06 -34.91 12.43
N SER A 268 8.25 -35.08 13.02
CA SER A 268 8.62 -36.28 13.79
C SER A 268 8.17 -36.18 15.25
N GLY A 269 7.18 -35.34 15.55
CA GLY A 269 6.70 -35.13 16.92
C GLY A 269 7.67 -34.37 17.83
N MET A 270 8.76 -33.81 17.30
CA MET A 270 9.70 -33.01 18.09
C MET A 270 9.40 -31.49 17.92
N ILE A 271 9.31 -30.81 19.06
CA ILE A 271 9.19 -29.33 19.06
C ILE A 271 10.43 -28.73 18.44
N ARG A 272 10.24 -27.79 17.50
CA ARG A 272 11.28 -26.90 17.00
C ARG A 272 10.92 -25.45 17.30
N LEU A 273 11.92 -24.63 17.59
CA LEU A 273 11.75 -23.20 17.79
C LEU A 273 12.25 -22.42 16.57
N SER A 274 11.68 -21.24 16.36
CA SER A 274 12.11 -20.29 15.32
C SER A 274 13.58 -19.87 15.46
N SER A 275 14.15 -19.97 16.67
CA SER A 275 15.58 -19.76 16.92
C SER A 275 16.09 -20.66 18.06
N SER A 276 17.36 -21.08 18.00
CA SER A 276 18.06 -21.79 19.07
C SER A 276 18.83 -20.86 20.00
N SER A 277 19.15 -19.65 19.57
CA SER A 277 19.80 -18.61 20.38
C SER A 277 19.55 -17.21 19.82
N GLU A 278 19.27 -16.26 20.73
CA GLU A 278 19.09 -14.85 20.37
C GLU A 278 19.77 -13.93 21.37
N THR A 279 20.21 -12.78 20.86
CA THR A 279 20.68 -11.68 21.70
C THR A 279 19.67 -10.54 21.62
N ILE A 280 19.10 -10.20 22.76
CA ILE A 280 18.13 -9.09 22.87
C ILE A 280 18.63 -8.06 23.89
N TYR A 281 18.12 -6.87 23.85
CA TYR A 281 18.52 -5.79 24.74
C TYR A 281 17.47 -5.56 25.82
N LYS A 282 17.92 -5.16 27.01
CA LYS A 282 17.02 -4.88 28.14
C LYS A 282 15.87 -3.96 27.73
N GLY A 283 14.66 -4.38 28.06
CA GLY A 283 13.42 -3.67 27.71
C GLY A 283 12.80 -4.08 26.38
N ASN A 284 13.50 -4.90 25.57
CA ASN A 284 12.97 -5.38 24.30
C ASN A 284 12.19 -6.69 24.47
N GLU A 285 11.32 -6.95 23.52
CA GLU A 285 10.57 -8.20 23.43
C GLU A 285 10.96 -8.99 22.18
N TYR A 286 10.84 -10.32 22.26
CA TYR A 286 11.16 -11.22 21.16
C TYR A 286 10.17 -12.39 21.12
N ALA A 287 9.45 -12.56 20.03
CA ALA A 287 8.54 -13.68 19.82
C ALA A 287 9.30 -14.92 19.36
N LEU A 288 9.26 -15.98 20.15
CA LEU A 288 9.67 -17.32 19.78
C LEU A 288 8.45 -18.10 19.28
N THR A 289 8.55 -18.67 18.08
CA THR A 289 7.51 -19.55 17.54
C THR A 289 7.94 -21.02 17.76
N ALA A 290 7.02 -21.82 18.29
CA ALA A 290 7.20 -23.26 18.37
C ALA A 290 6.47 -23.94 17.21
N TYR A 291 7.17 -24.76 16.44
CA TYR A 291 6.65 -25.53 15.32
C TYR A 291 6.47 -26.99 15.68
N GLY A 292 5.49 -27.64 15.07
CA GLY A 292 5.33 -29.08 15.08
C GLY A 292 4.39 -29.65 16.13
N ILE A 293 3.90 -28.86 17.11
CA ILE A 293 3.05 -29.37 18.21
C ILE A 293 2.04 -28.30 18.68
N ARG A 294 0.86 -28.76 19.13
CA ARG A 294 -0.15 -27.94 19.82
C ARG A 294 0.01 -28.02 21.34
N ASN A 295 -0.54 -27.06 22.05
CA ASN A 295 -0.54 -26.98 23.52
C ASN A 295 0.88 -26.91 24.12
N VAL A 296 1.65 -25.94 23.61
CA VAL A 296 2.99 -25.66 24.12
C VAL A 296 2.90 -24.90 25.43
N THR A 297 3.70 -25.36 26.44
CA THR A 297 3.92 -24.58 27.65
C THR A 297 5.33 -24.00 27.62
N TRP A 298 5.45 -22.76 28.00
CA TRP A 298 6.69 -22.00 27.99
C TRP A 298 7.26 -21.84 29.41
N SER A 299 8.56 -21.87 29.52
CA SER A 299 9.26 -21.61 30.80
C SER A 299 10.62 -20.96 30.55
N SER A 300 11.07 -20.19 31.54
CA SER A 300 12.42 -19.61 31.58
C SER A 300 13.23 -20.21 32.70
N SER A 301 14.52 -20.47 32.45
CA SER A 301 15.46 -20.91 33.50
C SER A 301 15.78 -19.80 34.48
N ASP A 302 15.64 -18.54 34.08
CA ASP A 302 15.81 -17.35 34.91
C ASP A 302 14.88 -16.23 34.46
N SER A 303 13.71 -16.15 35.07
CA SER A 303 12.68 -15.14 34.74
C SER A 303 13.04 -13.72 35.21
N SER A 304 14.12 -13.55 35.96
CA SER A 304 14.66 -12.25 36.34
C SER A 304 15.56 -11.67 35.24
N VAL A 305 16.16 -12.51 34.40
CA VAL A 305 16.93 -12.15 33.21
C VAL A 305 16.00 -11.99 32.03
N ALA A 306 15.23 -13.04 31.71
CA ALA A 306 14.24 -13.03 30.62
C ALA A 306 13.03 -13.88 31.04
N SER A 307 11.84 -13.29 31.00
CA SER A 307 10.57 -14.03 31.18
C SER A 307 9.95 -14.37 29.81
N VAL A 308 9.05 -15.35 29.81
CA VAL A 308 8.28 -15.73 28.62
C VAL A 308 6.82 -15.90 29.00
N ASN A 309 5.91 -15.46 28.15
CA ASN A 309 4.46 -15.62 28.33
C ASN A 309 3.93 -16.89 27.63
N SER A 310 2.61 -17.12 27.69
CA SER A 310 1.94 -18.26 27.05
C SER A 310 2.06 -18.30 25.53
N ASP A 311 2.27 -17.17 24.88
CA ASP A 311 2.34 -17.01 23.43
C ASP A 311 3.78 -17.13 22.89
N GLY A 312 4.75 -17.37 23.80
CA GLY A 312 6.15 -17.48 23.43
C GLY A 312 6.88 -16.14 23.34
N VAL A 313 6.25 -15.05 23.77
CA VAL A 313 6.89 -13.73 23.80
C VAL A 313 7.82 -13.64 25.00
N VAL A 314 9.09 -13.39 24.70
CA VAL A 314 10.18 -13.25 25.67
C VAL A 314 10.42 -11.78 25.96
N THR A 315 10.34 -11.37 27.23
CA THR A 315 10.64 -10.00 27.68
C THR A 315 12.02 -9.97 28.35
N ALA A 316 12.93 -9.13 27.86
CA ALA A 316 14.27 -8.93 28.41
C ALA A 316 14.27 -8.00 29.63
N LYS A 317 14.56 -8.51 30.84
CA LYS A 317 14.45 -7.75 32.08
C LYS A 317 15.78 -7.24 32.62
N SER A 318 16.81 -8.11 32.68
CA SER A 318 18.13 -7.74 33.15
C SER A 318 19.23 -8.47 32.39
N THR A 319 20.44 -7.90 32.37
CA THR A 319 21.60 -8.50 31.70
C THR A 319 21.93 -9.88 32.23
N GLY A 320 22.24 -10.78 31.31
CA GLY A 320 22.51 -12.19 31.66
C GLY A 320 22.10 -13.13 30.54
N THR A 321 22.05 -14.40 30.83
CA THR A 321 21.58 -15.43 29.88
C THR A 321 20.53 -16.29 30.57
N ALA A 322 19.38 -16.45 29.87
CA ALA A 322 18.32 -17.35 30.30
C ALA A 322 18.01 -18.35 29.18
N LYS A 323 17.66 -19.58 29.55
CA LYS A 323 17.18 -20.60 28.61
C LYS A 323 15.67 -20.61 28.61
N ILE A 324 15.06 -20.25 27.46
CA ILE A 324 13.62 -20.34 27.25
C ILE A 324 13.31 -21.72 26.69
N THR A 325 12.37 -22.42 27.30
CA THR A 325 12.01 -23.80 26.95
C THR A 325 10.52 -23.86 26.60
N ALA A 326 10.23 -24.37 25.42
CA ALA A 326 8.91 -24.80 24.99
C ALA A 326 8.75 -26.29 25.24
N LYS A 327 7.63 -26.71 25.83
CA LYS A 327 7.36 -28.11 26.18
C LYS A 327 5.93 -28.49 25.83
N SER A 328 5.75 -29.68 25.24
CA SER A 328 4.45 -30.32 25.04
C SER A 328 4.59 -31.83 25.29
N GLY A 329 3.88 -32.32 26.28
CA GLY A 329 4.02 -33.72 26.73
C GLY A 329 5.44 -34.03 27.20
N SER A 330 6.08 -35.04 26.59
CA SER A 330 7.48 -35.43 26.85
C SER A 330 8.51 -34.60 26.09
N ASP A 331 8.10 -33.90 25.04
CA ASP A 331 8.98 -33.20 24.10
C ASP A 331 9.27 -31.78 24.51
N SER A 332 10.46 -31.30 24.24
CA SER A 332 10.85 -29.92 24.53
C SER A 332 11.94 -29.43 23.59
N ALA A 333 11.89 -28.15 23.28
CA ALA A 333 12.94 -27.42 22.60
C ALA A 333 13.29 -26.15 23.39
N SER A 334 14.50 -25.64 23.21
CA SER A 334 14.96 -24.51 23.99
C SER A 334 15.75 -23.53 23.15
N CYS A 335 15.61 -22.26 23.49
CA CYS A 335 16.37 -21.14 22.94
C CYS A 335 17.19 -20.47 24.03
N SER A 336 18.46 -20.19 23.78
CA SER A 336 19.33 -19.44 24.70
C SER A 336 19.17 -17.95 24.45
N ILE A 337 18.63 -17.20 25.39
CA ILE A 337 18.45 -15.76 25.32
C ILE A 337 19.55 -15.06 26.09
N THR A 338 20.36 -14.27 25.39
CA THR A 338 21.35 -13.39 26.01
C THR A 338 20.82 -11.96 26.04
N VAL A 339 20.65 -11.43 27.25
CA VAL A 339 20.21 -10.04 27.45
C VAL A 339 21.40 -9.12 27.64
N LYS A 340 21.56 -8.13 26.82
CA LYS A 340 22.56 -7.06 26.92
C LYS A 340 21.98 -5.76 27.48
N SER A 341 22.85 -4.93 28.10
CA SER A 341 22.48 -3.57 28.52
C SER A 341 22.37 -2.65 27.31
N GLY A 342 21.44 -1.72 27.36
CA GLY A 342 21.25 -0.57 26.45
C GLY A 342 21.64 -0.77 24.98
N SER A 343 20.77 -0.38 24.08
CA SER A 343 21.02 -0.36 22.64
C SER A 343 21.19 1.07 22.16
N SER A 344 22.09 1.32 21.21
CA SER A 344 22.19 2.59 20.49
C SER A 344 21.22 2.66 19.31
N VAL A 345 20.56 1.57 18.97
CA VAL A 345 19.53 1.50 17.91
C VAL A 345 18.19 1.87 18.50
N ASN A 346 17.47 2.71 17.80
CA ASN A 346 16.14 3.18 18.18
C ASN A 346 15.16 3.00 17.00
N ILE A 347 13.96 2.53 17.31
CA ILE A 347 12.82 2.48 16.36
C ILE A 347 11.63 3.19 16.98
N ALA A 348 10.79 3.78 16.12
CA ALA A 348 9.69 4.63 16.55
C ALA A 348 8.56 3.86 17.26
N CYS A 349 8.50 2.54 17.10
CA CYS A 349 7.45 1.69 17.64
C CYS A 349 8.03 0.44 18.29
N SER A 350 7.60 0.12 19.51
CA SER A 350 7.99 -1.11 20.22
C SER A 350 6.98 -2.25 20.06
N GLU A 351 5.72 -1.92 19.74
CA GLU A 351 4.63 -2.90 19.65
C GLU A 351 3.55 -2.43 18.68
N ILE A 352 3.00 -3.35 17.89
CA ILE A 352 1.83 -3.16 17.05
C ILE A 352 0.85 -4.30 17.31
N GLU A 353 -0.30 -3.96 17.82
CA GLU A 353 -1.39 -4.89 18.08
C GLU A 353 -2.36 -4.97 16.89
N ASN A 354 -3.01 -6.11 16.75
CA ASN A 354 -4.13 -6.31 15.83
C ASN A 354 -3.81 -6.01 14.35
N MET A 355 -2.58 -6.26 13.90
CA MET A 355 -2.22 -6.10 12.49
C MET A 355 -2.90 -7.18 11.65
N ARG A 356 -3.59 -6.80 10.59
CA ARG A 356 -4.29 -7.74 9.72
C ARG A 356 -3.38 -8.39 8.69
N ARG A 357 -3.60 -9.69 8.41
CA ARG A 357 -2.90 -10.38 7.32
C ARG A 357 -3.13 -9.69 5.98
N GLY A 358 -2.08 -9.61 5.18
CA GLY A 358 -2.09 -8.94 3.89
C GLY A 358 -1.89 -7.43 3.96
N LYS A 359 -1.78 -6.85 5.17
CA LYS A 359 -1.40 -5.45 5.35
C LYS A 359 0.08 -5.31 5.62
N SER A 360 0.56 -4.12 5.36
CA SER A 360 1.94 -3.70 5.61
C SER A 360 1.97 -2.56 6.62
N VAL A 361 3.13 -2.35 7.22
CA VAL A 361 3.39 -1.21 8.10
C VAL A 361 4.83 -0.74 7.92
N LEU A 362 5.05 0.57 7.97
CA LEU A 362 6.38 1.16 7.91
C LEU A 362 6.93 1.40 9.32
N LEU A 363 8.00 0.69 9.68
CA LEU A 363 8.76 0.95 10.90
C LEU A 363 9.92 1.90 10.58
N LYS A 364 9.97 3.03 11.27
CA LYS A 364 11.06 4.01 11.12
C LYS A 364 12.09 3.85 12.21
N SER A 365 13.38 3.98 11.82
CA SER A 365 14.50 4.09 12.75
C SER A 365 15.13 5.47 12.64
N THR A 366 15.43 6.10 13.78
CA THR A 366 16.23 7.32 13.82
C THR A 366 17.73 7.03 13.77
N THR A 367 18.13 5.76 13.82
CA THR A 367 19.52 5.32 13.68
C THR A 367 19.80 5.02 12.21
N SER A 368 20.80 5.69 11.64
CA SER A 368 21.22 5.45 10.25
C SER A 368 21.90 4.09 10.07
N GLY A 369 21.76 3.50 8.88
CA GLY A 369 22.45 2.26 8.50
C GLY A 369 21.95 1.01 9.23
N VAL A 370 20.73 1.01 9.75
CA VAL A 370 20.13 -0.19 10.35
C VAL A 370 19.81 -1.22 9.27
N ARG A 371 19.99 -2.49 9.65
CA ARG A 371 19.48 -3.65 8.93
C ARG A 371 18.29 -4.22 9.68
N TRP A 372 17.43 -4.92 8.96
CA TRP A 372 16.19 -5.46 9.50
C TRP A 372 16.16 -6.97 9.41
N LYS A 373 15.51 -7.63 10.37
CA LYS A 373 15.20 -9.06 10.33
C LYS A 373 13.86 -9.35 11.00
N SER A 374 13.19 -10.40 10.54
CA SER A 374 11.99 -10.96 11.16
C SER A 374 12.35 -12.19 12.00
N SER A 375 11.66 -12.42 13.11
CA SER A 375 11.76 -13.65 13.89
C SER A 375 11.00 -14.82 13.24
N ASN A 376 10.02 -14.54 12.38
CA ASN A 376 9.24 -15.54 11.65
C ASN A 376 8.72 -14.97 10.32
N GLU A 377 9.37 -15.30 9.22
CA GLU A 377 9.01 -14.81 7.89
C GLU A 377 7.71 -15.40 7.33
N LYS A 378 7.14 -16.44 7.93
CA LYS A 378 5.82 -16.95 7.57
C LYS A 378 4.69 -16.08 8.12
N ILE A 379 4.94 -15.38 9.24
CA ILE A 379 4.02 -14.40 9.81
C ILE A 379 4.20 -13.03 9.17
N ALA A 380 5.46 -12.53 9.11
CA ALA A 380 5.77 -11.27 8.46
C ALA A 380 7.21 -11.22 7.97
N THR A 381 7.43 -10.63 6.81
CA THR A 381 8.75 -10.27 6.27
C THR A 381 9.04 -8.80 6.51
N VAL A 382 10.30 -8.39 6.41
CA VAL A 382 10.67 -6.97 6.50
C VAL A 382 11.74 -6.63 5.48
N ASN A 383 11.53 -5.51 4.79
CA ASN A 383 12.49 -4.95 3.85
C ASN A 383 12.54 -3.43 4.04
N SER A 384 13.73 -2.88 4.31
CA SER A 384 13.95 -1.42 4.52
C SER A 384 12.97 -0.78 5.53
N GLY A 385 12.53 -1.54 6.54
CA GLY A 385 11.55 -1.10 7.54
C GLY A 385 10.09 -1.31 7.15
N ILE A 386 9.78 -1.66 5.91
CA ILE A 386 8.43 -2.07 5.50
C ILE A 386 8.24 -3.53 5.94
N VAL A 387 7.25 -3.74 6.77
CA VAL A 387 6.86 -5.06 7.26
C VAL A 387 5.62 -5.51 6.54
N ASP A 388 5.69 -6.66 5.88
CA ASP A 388 4.57 -7.27 5.15
C ASP A 388 4.08 -8.51 5.88
N THR A 389 2.84 -8.51 6.33
CA THR A 389 2.24 -9.69 6.94
C THR A 389 1.90 -10.75 5.90
N LYS A 390 2.07 -12.00 6.27
CA LYS A 390 1.91 -13.16 5.38
C LYS A 390 0.66 -13.99 5.75
N SER A 391 0.74 -15.31 5.51
CA SER A 391 -0.41 -16.21 5.63
C SER A 391 -0.68 -16.76 7.03
N GLU A 392 0.27 -16.60 7.97
CA GLU A 392 0.12 -17.12 9.34
C GLU A 392 -0.22 -16.01 10.33
N ASN A 393 -1.06 -16.34 11.32
CA ASN A 393 -1.35 -15.48 12.46
C ASN A 393 -0.32 -15.74 13.58
N GLY A 394 -0.20 -14.80 14.51
CA GLY A 394 0.60 -14.93 15.73
C GLY A 394 1.51 -13.74 15.96
N PHE A 395 2.38 -13.89 16.94
CA PHE A 395 3.35 -12.86 17.27
C PHE A 395 4.63 -13.02 16.45
N VAL A 396 5.15 -11.91 15.95
CA VAL A 396 6.43 -11.82 15.26
C VAL A 396 7.21 -10.62 15.76
N THR A 397 8.52 -10.77 15.93
CA THR A 397 9.39 -9.65 16.28
C THR A 397 10.17 -9.18 15.07
N ILE A 398 10.04 -7.91 14.76
CA ILE A 398 10.88 -7.24 13.78
C ILE A 398 12.02 -6.54 14.51
N THR A 399 13.24 -6.84 14.09
CA THR A 399 14.45 -6.32 14.72
C THR A 399 15.19 -5.40 13.76
N ALA A 400 15.38 -4.14 14.17
CA ALA A 400 16.34 -3.22 13.57
C ALA A 400 17.68 -3.38 14.27
N TYR A 401 18.78 -3.57 13.52
CA TYR A 401 20.07 -3.84 14.14
C TYR A 401 21.26 -3.22 13.38
N THR A 402 22.32 -2.96 14.13
CA THR A 402 23.65 -2.55 13.65
C THR A 402 24.70 -3.46 14.28
N SER A 403 25.98 -3.21 14.01
CA SER A 403 27.07 -3.91 14.72
C SER A 403 27.12 -3.59 16.21
N SER A 404 26.53 -2.48 16.67
CA SER A 404 26.62 -1.97 18.05
C SER A 404 25.35 -2.14 18.87
N GLY A 405 24.23 -2.55 18.27
CA GLY A 405 22.97 -2.68 19.00
C GLY A 405 21.79 -3.13 18.16
N ALA A 406 20.67 -3.34 18.82
CA ALA A 406 19.40 -3.65 18.18
C ALA A 406 18.21 -3.08 18.97
N ALA A 407 17.12 -2.79 18.27
CA ALA A 407 15.82 -2.49 18.84
C ALA A 407 14.77 -3.40 18.17
N THR A 408 13.70 -3.72 18.91
CA THR A 408 12.67 -4.64 18.44
C THR A 408 11.30 -3.97 18.45
N CYS A 409 10.45 -4.35 17.49
CA CYS A 409 9.02 -4.12 17.50
C CYS A 409 8.32 -5.48 17.52
N LEU A 410 7.50 -5.71 18.53
CA LEU A 410 6.62 -6.88 18.60
C LEU A 410 5.37 -6.59 17.78
N ILE A 411 4.96 -7.51 16.92
CA ILE A 411 3.76 -7.37 16.10
C ILE A 411 2.85 -8.57 16.32
N GLU A 412 1.61 -8.30 16.70
CA GLU A 412 0.54 -9.29 16.71
C GLU A 412 -0.17 -9.29 15.37
N VAL A 413 -0.09 -10.41 14.63
CA VAL A 413 -0.78 -10.59 13.36
C VAL A 413 -2.01 -11.46 13.58
N ILE A 414 -3.18 -10.91 13.24
CA ILE A 414 -4.47 -11.58 13.35
C ILE A 414 -5.10 -11.79 11.98
N GLY A 415 -6.27 -12.42 11.90
CA GLY A 415 -6.94 -12.78 10.65
C GLY A 415 -7.03 -11.66 9.60
N ARG A 416 -7.55 -11.96 8.43
CA ARG A 416 -7.76 -11.00 7.35
C ARG A 416 -9.01 -10.16 7.57
N ASP A 417 -9.03 -8.95 6.99
CA ASP A 417 -10.25 -8.18 6.83
C ASP A 417 -11.13 -8.83 5.76
N ASN A 418 -12.43 -9.00 6.04
CA ASN A 418 -13.37 -9.50 5.03
C ASN A 418 -13.70 -8.44 3.98
N ILE A 419 -13.73 -7.17 4.40
CA ILE A 419 -14.00 -6.00 3.57
C ILE A 419 -12.76 -5.12 3.61
N ARG A 420 -12.12 -4.90 2.47
CA ARG A 420 -10.92 -4.09 2.36
C ARG A 420 -11.25 -2.59 2.31
N PHE A 421 -12.22 -2.24 1.49
CA PHE A 421 -12.66 -0.86 1.29
C PHE A 421 -14.17 -0.79 1.11
N VAL A 422 -14.75 0.34 1.49
CA VAL A 422 -16.11 0.74 1.12
C VAL A 422 -16.12 2.20 0.69
N TYR A 423 -16.97 2.55 -0.26
CA TYR A 423 -17.22 3.91 -0.67
C TYR A 423 -18.62 4.04 -1.26
N ALA A 424 -19.08 5.24 -1.48
CA ALA A 424 -20.38 5.51 -2.11
C ALA A 424 -20.22 6.51 -3.24
N THR A 425 -21.00 6.33 -4.31
CA THR A 425 -21.06 7.22 -5.45
C THR A 425 -22.50 7.58 -5.79
N PRO A 426 -22.84 8.87 -5.81
CA PRO A 426 -22.05 10.00 -5.32
C PRO A 426 -22.02 10.08 -3.78
N ASN A 427 -20.94 10.59 -3.20
CA ASN A 427 -20.86 10.92 -1.76
C ASN A 427 -21.63 12.18 -1.39
N SER A 428 -21.82 13.07 -2.36
CA SER A 428 -22.68 14.26 -2.28
C SER A 428 -23.87 14.04 -3.21
N ALA A 429 -25.04 13.83 -2.64
CA ALA A 429 -26.25 13.47 -3.36
C ALA A 429 -27.37 14.48 -3.13
N TYR A 430 -28.45 14.35 -3.86
CA TYR A 430 -29.66 15.14 -3.70
C TYR A 430 -30.82 14.27 -3.24
N LYS A 431 -31.77 14.90 -2.60
CA LYS A 431 -33.00 14.25 -2.19
C LYS A 431 -33.68 13.56 -3.40
N GLY A 432 -33.83 12.25 -3.28
CA GLY A 432 -34.41 11.42 -4.32
C GLY A 432 -33.40 10.87 -5.33
N SER A 433 -32.08 11.18 -5.20
CA SER A 433 -31.03 10.54 -6.01
C SER A 433 -30.82 9.10 -5.61
N GLU A 434 -30.42 8.30 -6.57
CA GLU A 434 -29.89 6.97 -6.34
C GLU A 434 -28.41 7.10 -5.96
N VAL A 435 -28.02 6.42 -4.88
CA VAL A 435 -26.65 6.30 -4.41
C VAL A 435 -26.25 4.84 -4.50
N THR A 436 -25.09 4.59 -5.10
CA THR A 436 -24.48 3.26 -5.19
C THR A 436 -23.42 3.12 -4.11
N PHE A 437 -23.57 2.09 -3.29
CA PHE A 437 -22.62 1.72 -2.24
C PHE A 437 -21.75 0.60 -2.79
N HIS A 438 -20.46 0.74 -2.59
CA HIS A 438 -19.43 -0.17 -3.08
C HIS A 438 -18.68 -0.79 -1.92
N ALA A 439 -18.37 -2.09 -2.03
CA ALA A 439 -17.47 -2.77 -1.12
C ALA A 439 -16.46 -3.60 -1.92
N ILE A 440 -15.22 -3.65 -1.45
CA ILE A 440 -14.18 -4.47 -2.04
C ILE A 440 -13.78 -5.53 -1.02
N THR A 441 -13.85 -6.80 -1.44
CA THR A 441 -13.45 -7.96 -0.64
C THR A 441 -12.32 -8.72 -1.35
N ASP A 442 -11.56 -9.51 -0.61
CA ASP A 442 -10.52 -10.39 -1.16
C ASP A 442 -11.05 -11.78 -1.57
N THR A 443 -12.37 -11.96 -1.57
CA THR A 443 -13.02 -13.22 -1.97
C THR A 443 -14.44 -12.98 -2.47
N ASP A 444 -14.92 -13.83 -3.37
CA ASP A 444 -16.31 -13.86 -3.82
C ASP A 444 -17.19 -14.84 -3.02
N ARG A 445 -16.63 -15.43 -1.95
CA ARG A 445 -17.34 -16.40 -1.10
C ARG A 445 -18.09 -15.75 0.06
N VAL A 446 -18.57 -14.54 -0.14
CA VAL A 446 -19.33 -13.79 0.85
C VAL A 446 -20.70 -13.43 0.30
N ASP A 447 -21.70 -13.40 1.17
CA ASP A 447 -22.91 -12.62 0.99
C ASP A 447 -22.68 -11.26 1.62
N LEU A 448 -22.99 -10.18 0.92
CA LEU A 448 -22.75 -8.83 1.37
C LEU A 448 -24.01 -7.99 1.30
N TYR A 449 -24.27 -7.19 2.32
CA TYR A 449 -25.32 -6.19 2.30
C TYR A 449 -24.88 -4.90 2.98
N PHE A 450 -25.55 -3.82 2.68
CA PHE A 450 -25.38 -2.53 3.35
C PHE A 450 -26.57 -2.20 4.22
N VAL A 451 -26.30 -1.60 5.38
CA VAL A 451 -27.28 -0.88 6.17
C VAL A 451 -27.02 0.60 5.97
N VAL A 452 -28.01 1.32 5.45
CA VAL A 452 -27.93 2.74 5.10
C VAL A 452 -28.95 3.49 5.93
N SER A 453 -28.52 4.46 6.76
CA SER A 453 -29.41 5.11 7.72
C SER A 453 -29.09 6.58 7.94
N ASN A 454 -30.10 7.42 8.12
CA ASN A 454 -29.97 8.80 8.60
C ASN A 454 -30.40 8.96 10.07
N GLY A 455 -30.58 7.85 10.79
CA GLY A 455 -31.04 7.82 12.17
C GLY A 455 -32.56 7.70 12.33
N SER A 456 -33.34 8.25 11.40
CA SER A 456 -34.82 8.12 11.37
C SER A 456 -35.29 7.06 10.40
N THR A 457 -34.66 7.00 9.24
CA THR A 457 -34.96 6.03 8.17
C THR A 457 -33.75 5.10 7.96
N SER A 458 -34.00 3.82 7.75
CA SER A 458 -32.96 2.81 7.52
C SER A 458 -33.37 1.84 6.41
N TYR A 459 -32.41 1.53 5.54
CA TYR A 459 -32.53 0.54 4.47
C TYR A 459 -31.50 -0.56 4.68
N THR A 460 -31.89 -1.79 4.38
CA THR A 460 -30.96 -2.92 4.20
C THR A 460 -30.97 -3.29 2.73
N VAL A 461 -29.81 -3.24 2.10
CA VAL A 461 -29.67 -3.39 0.64
C VAL A 461 -28.65 -4.48 0.35
N ASP A 462 -29.08 -5.57 -0.27
CA ASP A 462 -28.20 -6.67 -0.66
C ASP A 462 -27.29 -6.21 -1.80
N ALA A 463 -26.00 -6.51 -1.67
CA ALA A 463 -25.00 -6.19 -2.68
C ALA A 463 -24.87 -7.32 -3.70
N LYS A 464 -24.56 -6.95 -4.94
CA LYS A 464 -24.29 -7.86 -6.04
C LYS A 464 -22.83 -7.77 -6.43
N LYS A 465 -22.24 -8.91 -6.77
CA LYS A 465 -20.92 -8.98 -7.36
C LYS A 465 -20.94 -8.26 -8.71
N GLU A 466 -20.08 -7.27 -8.88
CA GLU A 466 -19.94 -6.53 -10.12
C GLU A 466 -18.78 -7.05 -10.96
N LYS A 467 -17.58 -7.06 -10.39
CA LYS A 467 -16.37 -7.53 -11.09
C LYS A 467 -15.37 -8.15 -10.13
N THR A 468 -14.44 -8.92 -10.70
CA THR A 468 -13.21 -9.37 -10.02
C THR A 468 -12.01 -8.74 -10.72
N GLU A 469 -11.07 -8.21 -9.94
CA GLU A 469 -9.85 -7.57 -10.42
C GLU A 469 -8.69 -8.00 -9.53
N SER A 470 -7.67 -8.64 -10.11
CA SER A 470 -6.44 -9.07 -9.41
C SER A 470 -6.67 -9.75 -8.05
N GLY A 471 -7.65 -10.63 -7.98
CA GLY A 471 -7.96 -11.38 -6.75
C GLY A 471 -8.91 -10.68 -5.79
N THR A 472 -9.27 -9.42 -6.02
CA THR A 472 -10.28 -8.70 -5.25
C THR A 472 -11.62 -8.63 -5.99
N VAL A 473 -12.69 -8.49 -5.25
CA VAL A 473 -14.07 -8.51 -5.78
C VAL A 473 -14.78 -7.22 -5.41
N LEU A 474 -15.30 -6.53 -6.41
CA LEU A 474 -16.15 -5.37 -6.23
C LEU A 474 -17.62 -5.81 -6.13
N TRP A 475 -18.27 -5.31 -5.10
CA TRP A 475 -19.69 -5.49 -4.81
C TRP A 475 -20.39 -4.15 -4.84
N THR A 476 -21.60 -4.11 -5.37
CA THR A 476 -22.41 -2.90 -5.47
C THR A 476 -23.82 -3.11 -4.97
N ALA A 477 -24.37 -2.06 -4.35
CA ALA A 477 -25.78 -1.99 -3.95
C ALA A 477 -26.28 -0.57 -4.13
N SER A 478 -27.44 -0.37 -4.75
CA SER A 478 -27.99 0.98 -4.98
C SER A 478 -29.24 1.21 -4.17
N GLN A 479 -29.36 2.42 -3.63
CA GLN A 479 -30.52 2.86 -2.86
C GLN A 479 -30.88 4.31 -3.15
N LYS A 480 -32.15 4.55 -3.41
CA LYS A 480 -32.67 5.91 -3.56
C LYS A 480 -32.88 6.57 -2.19
N LEU A 481 -32.17 7.69 -1.96
CA LEU A 481 -32.25 8.42 -0.69
C LEU A 481 -33.27 9.57 -0.81
N ASN A 482 -34.42 9.43 -0.15
CA ASN A 482 -35.55 10.34 -0.28
C ASN A 482 -35.62 11.46 0.77
N GLU A 483 -34.67 11.51 1.69
CA GLU A 483 -34.60 12.50 2.76
C GLU A 483 -33.24 13.19 2.72
N SER A 484 -33.23 14.51 2.92
CA SER A 484 -32.00 15.28 3.07
C SER A 484 -31.33 15.03 4.42
N GLY A 485 -30.05 15.35 4.50
CA GLY A 485 -29.24 15.21 5.69
C GLY A 485 -28.11 14.21 5.55
N LYS A 486 -27.49 13.87 6.65
CA LYS A 486 -26.36 12.97 6.74
C LYS A 486 -26.86 11.51 6.81
N TRP A 487 -26.42 10.71 5.86
CA TRP A 487 -26.66 9.27 5.82
C TRP A 487 -25.37 8.53 6.10
N THR A 488 -25.43 7.58 7.01
CA THR A 488 -24.34 6.64 7.26
C THR A 488 -24.63 5.33 6.53
N TYR A 489 -23.62 4.71 6.00
CA TYR A 489 -23.74 3.36 5.46
C TYR A 489 -22.68 2.44 6.08
N LYS A 490 -23.06 1.19 6.27
CA LYS A 490 -22.21 0.17 6.87
C LYS A 490 -22.35 -1.13 6.10
N ALA A 491 -21.21 -1.67 5.65
CA ALA A 491 -21.19 -2.96 4.97
C ALA A 491 -21.07 -4.11 5.96
N TYR A 492 -21.79 -5.17 5.69
CA TYR A 492 -21.76 -6.42 6.44
C TYR A 492 -21.49 -7.56 5.48
N SER A 493 -20.48 -8.37 5.77
CA SER A 493 -20.17 -9.56 5.00
C SER A 493 -20.39 -10.82 5.82
N LYS A 494 -20.89 -11.85 5.18
CA LYS A 494 -21.06 -13.19 5.72
C LYS A 494 -20.43 -14.17 4.76
N PHE A 495 -19.51 -15.01 5.22
CA PHE A 495 -19.08 -16.11 4.38
C PHE A 495 -20.26 -17.02 4.06
N VAL A 496 -20.37 -17.47 2.82
CA VAL A 496 -21.50 -18.27 2.29
C VAL A 496 -21.83 -19.49 3.16
N ASP A 497 -20.89 -19.91 3.99
CA ASP A 497 -20.97 -21.11 4.83
C ASP A 497 -20.99 -20.80 6.33
N TYR A 498 -21.23 -19.57 6.72
CA TYR A 498 -21.22 -19.14 8.12
C TYR A 498 -22.43 -18.27 8.47
N ASP A 499 -23.12 -18.60 9.57
CA ASP A 499 -24.39 -17.96 9.92
C ASP A 499 -24.32 -16.57 10.55
N LYS A 500 -23.12 -16.01 10.68
CA LYS A 500 -22.92 -14.71 11.32
C LYS A 500 -22.30 -13.70 10.36
N TYR A 501 -22.97 -12.58 10.19
CA TYR A 501 -22.41 -11.44 9.48
C TYR A 501 -21.35 -10.75 10.31
N LEU A 502 -20.24 -10.44 9.67
CA LEU A 502 -19.11 -9.74 10.26
C LEU A 502 -19.01 -8.34 9.63
N THR A 503 -18.77 -7.35 10.44
CA THR A 503 -18.40 -6.01 9.96
C THR A 503 -16.92 -5.82 10.14
N THR A 504 -16.30 -5.14 9.17
CA THR A 504 -14.95 -4.61 9.35
C THR A 504 -15.09 -3.19 9.90
N PRO A 505 -14.80 -2.94 11.19
CA PRO A 505 -15.14 -1.67 11.84
C PRO A 505 -14.45 -0.44 11.23
N VAL A 506 -13.27 -0.65 10.59
CA VAL A 506 -12.43 0.46 10.10
C VAL A 506 -12.73 0.81 8.65
N ASN A 507 -13.00 -0.18 7.79
CA ASN A 507 -13.13 0.02 6.34
C ASN A 507 -14.54 -0.30 5.82
N GLY A 508 -15.45 -0.71 6.69
CA GLY A 508 -16.80 -1.17 6.33
C GLY A 508 -17.89 -0.11 6.49
N GLU A 509 -17.55 1.16 6.75
CA GLU A 509 -18.54 2.22 6.98
C GLU A 509 -18.13 3.54 6.34
N GLY A 510 -19.10 4.38 6.02
CA GLY A 510 -18.89 5.72 5.48
C GLY A 510 -20.17 6.57 5.55
N GLU A 511 -20.11 7.72 4.93
CA GLU A 511 -21.17 8.73 4.99
C GLU A 511 -21.47 9.29 3.61
N VAL A 512 -22.74 9.61 3.38
CA VAL A 512 -23.24 10.35 2.22
C VAL A 512 -24.00 11.58 2.75
N LEU A 513 -23.79 12.72 2.16
CA LEU A 513 -24.57 13.92 2.43
C LEU A 513 -25.62 14.13 1.34
N VAL A 514 -26.88 14.20 1.73
CA VAL A 514 -28.02 14.41 0.83
C VAL A 514 -28.56 15.82 1.00
N ALA A 515 -28.44 16.63 -0.05
CA ALA A 515 -28.96 18.00 -0.08
C ALA A 515 -30.43 18.05 -0.53
N ASP A 516 -31.14 19.11 -0.12
CA ASP A 516 -32.55 19.34 -0.53
C ASP A 516 -32.71 19.78 -1.97
N THR A 517 -31.67 20.37 -2.56
CA THR A 517 -31.72 20.97 -3.91
C THR A 517 -30.82 20.21 -4.91
N THR A 518 -31.29 20.13 -6.12
CA THR A 518 -30.56 19.57 -7.26
C THR A 518 -29.72 20.61 -8.01
N ASP A 519 -29.82 21.89 -7.68
CA ASP A 519 -29.05 22.93 -8.32
C ASP A 519 -27.64 23.04 -7.69
N LEU A 520 -26.64 22.55 -8.45
CA LEU A 520 -25.24 22.62 -8.08
C LEU A 520 -24.73 24.04 -7.84
N LYS A 521 -25.37 25.03 -8.44
CA LYS A 521 -25.03 26.46 -8.30
C LYS A 521 -25.71 27.11 -7.09
N THR A 522 -26.68 26.44 -6.47
CA THR A 522 -27.32 26.98 -5.27
C THR A 522 -26.32 26.97 -4.12
N THR A 523 -26.03 28.15 -3.59
CA THR A 523 -25.22 28.31 -2.41
C THR A 523 -26.01 27.99 -1.16
N VAL A 524 -25.41 27.23 -0.29
CA VAL A 524 -25.97 26.86 1.03
C VAL A 524 -24.97 27.15 2.13
N THR A 525 -25.45 27.29 3.35
CA THR A 525 -24.64 27.18 4.56
C THR A 525 -24.78 25.76 5.09
N GLY A 526 -23.67 25.11 5.41
CA GLY A 526 -23.70 23.76 5.95
C GLY A 526 -22.59 22.90 5.35
N GLU A 527 -22.47 21.69 5.84
CA GLU A 527 -21.45 20.76 5.37
C GLU A 527 -21.73 20.25 3.94
N ARG A 528 -20.68 19.97 3.22
CA ARG A 528 -20.69 19.23 1.95
C ARG A 528 -19.67 18.10 1.96
N ARG A 529 -19.83 17.18 1.03
CA ARG A 529 -18.86 16.14 0.69
C ARG A 529 -18.27 16.43 -0.68
N ALA A 530 -17.05 16.00 -0.91
CA ALA A 530 -16.45 16.04 -2.25
C ALA A 530 -17.31 15.25 -3.23
N SER A 531 -17.59 15.83 -4.40
CA SER A 531 -18.35 15.15 -5.45
C SER A 531 -17.52 14.05 -6.11
N GLU A 532 -18.17 13.18 -6.85
CA GLU A 532 -17.50 12.17 -7.67
C GLU A 532 -16.60 12.83 -8.70
N ASP A 533 -17.10 13.89 -9.38
CA ASP A 533 -16.36 14.61 -10.41
C ASP A 533 -15.01 15.15 -9.90
N VAL A 534 -14.97 15.73 -8.69
CA VAL A 534 -13.69 16.21 -8.13
C VAL A 534 -12.77 15.08 -7.70
N ILE A 535 -13.31 13.96 -7.22
CA ILE A 535 -12.51 12.79 -6.87
C ILE A 535 -11.85 12.18 -8.11
N GLU A 536 -12.59 12.10 -9.23
CA GLU A 536 -12.05 11.67 -10.52
C GLU A 536 -10.97 12.63 -11.01
N MET A 537 -11.20 13.93 -10.92
CA MET A 537 -10.22 14.95 -11.29
C MET A 537 -8.95 14.88 -10.43
N ILE A 538 -9.07 14.68 -9.14
CA ILE A 538 -7.91 14.43 -8.26
C ILE A 538 -7.15 13.17 -8.70
N ALA A 539 -7.87 12.10 -9.04
CA ALA A 539 -7.25 10.87 -9.52
C ALA A 539 -6.48 11.08 -10.84
N GLU A 540 -6.97 11.93 -11.74
CA GLU A 540 -6.29 12.29 -12.97
C GLU A 540 -5.01 13.10 -12.72
N PHE A 541 -5.04 14.07 -11.79
CA PHE A 541 -3.86 14.85 -11.42
C PHE A 541 -2.75 14.02 -10.79
N GLU A 542 -3.11 13.14 -9.87
CA GLU A 542 -2.12 12.39 -9.10
C GLU A 542 -1.54 11.21 -9.88
N GLY A 543 -2.31 10.64 -10.83
CA GLY A 543 -1.93 9.42 -11.54
C GLY A 543 -1.97 8.19 -10.63
N PHE A 544 -2.10 7.01 -11.21
CA PHE A 544 -2.21 5.77 -10.47
C PHE A 544 -0.85 5.09 -10.25
N LEU A 545 -0.52 4.82 -9.00
CA LEU A 545 0.65 4.05 -8.56
C LEU A 545 0.18 2.73 -7.91
N PRO A 546 0.36 1.56 -8.56
CA PRO A 546 -0.11 0.30 -8.00
C PRO A 546 0.68 -0.17 -6.78
N ASP A 547 1.96 0.17 -6.71
CA ASP A 547 2.89 -0.29 -5.69
C ASP A 547 3.39 0.86 -4.82
N LEU A 548 3.77 0.53 -3.60
CA LEU A 548 4.33 1.46 -2.64
C LEU A 548 5.71 1.94 -3.10
N ILE A 549 5.88 3.24 -3.21
CA ILE A 549 7.18 3.86 -3.55
C ILE A 549 7.56 4.91 -2.50
N PRO A 550 8.86 5.21 -2.33
CA PRO A 550 9.29 6.38 -1.56
C PRO A 550 8.70 7.66 -2.14
N ASP A 551 8.22 8.55 -1.28
CA ASP A 551 7.67 9.82 -1.72
C ASP A 551 8.74 10.62 -2.51
N PRO A 552 8.42 11.10 -3.71
CA PRO A 552 9.40 11.78 -4.57
C PRO A 552 9.96 13.08 -3.97
N ILE A 553 9.24 13.70 -3.04
CA ILE A 553 9.62 14.99 -2.43
C ILE A 553 10.34 14.77 -1.09
N THR A 554 9.77 13.92 -0.22
CA THR A 554 10.31 13.66 1.14
C THR A 554 11.29 12.49 1.16
N GLY A 555 11.40 11.73 0.07
CA GLY A 555 12.28 10.58 -0.07
C GLY A 555 11.83 9.39 0.77
N GLU A 556 12.80 8.56 1.23
CA GLU A 556 12.52 7.34 2.02
C GLU A 556 11.86 7.61 3.38
N SER A 557 11.66 8.88 3.76
CA SER A 557 11.00 9.20 5.04
C SER A 557 9.51 8.90 5.03
N ASP A 558 8.87 9.00 3.87
CA ASP A 558 7.44 8.76 3.68
C ASP A 558 7.23 7.90 2.44
N MET A 559 6.14 7.15 2.42
CA MET A 559 5.82 6.24 1.33
C MET A 559 4.50 6.64 0.70
N THR A 560 4.42 6.51 -0.62
CA THR A 560 3.20 6.85 -1.36
C THR A 560 2.73 5.69 -2.24
N ILE A 561 1.41 5.59 -2.45
CA ILE A 561 0.75 4.59 -3.27
C ILE A 561 -0.59 5.12 -3.80
N GLY A 562 -1.16 4.45 -4.78
CA GLY A 562 -2.49 4.76 -5.31
C GLY A 562 -2.50 6.10 -6.02
N TYR A 563 -3.26 7.04 -5.54
CA TYR A 563 -3.39 8.40 -6.06
C TYR A 563 -2.76 9.42 -5.10
N GLY A 564 -1.45 9.29 -4.85
CA GLY A 564 -0.74 10.21 -3.98
C GLY A 564 -1.03 10.03 -2.49
N LEU A 565 -1.50 8.86 -2.07
CA LEU A 565 -1.78 8.57 -0.67
C LEU A 565 -0.47 8.36 0.08
N VAL A 566 -0.22 9.16 1.10
CA VAL A 566 0.99 9.11 1.92
C VAL A 566 0.71 8.36 3.21
N PHE A 567 1.59 7.41 3.54
CA PHE A 567 1.56 6.67 4.79
C PHE A 567 2.68 7.10 5.72
N TYR A 568 2.33 7.25 6.97
CA TYR A 568 3.26 7.58 8.04
C TYR A 568 3.72 6.34 8.79
N ALA A 569 4.74 6.49 9.62
CA ALA A 569 5.20 5.41 10.49
C ALA A 569 4.03 4.87 11.33
N ASN A 570 3.95 3.54 11.41
CA ASN A 570 2.95 2.75 12.13
C ASN A 570 1.53 2.71 11.54
N ASP A 571 1.27 3.41 10.43
CA ASP A 571 0.00 3.23 9.72
C ASP A 571 -0.04 1.85 9.06
N GLN A 572 -1.18 1.18 9.14
CA GLN A 572 -1.42 -0.08 8.43
C GLN A 572 -2.01 0.22 7.05
N PHE A 573 -1.39 -0.33 6.01
CA PHE A 573 -1.80 -0.12 4.61
C PHE A 573 -1.68 -1.41 3.79
N TYR A 574 -2.16 -1.36 2.54
CA TYR A 574 -1.88 -2.38 1.53
C TYR A 574 -0.74 -1.89 0.65
N ASN A 575 0.33 -2.67 0.48
CA ASN A 575 1.52 -2.31 -0.29
C ASN A 575 1.35 -2.50 -1.82
N HIS A 576 0.23 -3.06 -2.23
CA HIS A 576 -0.20 -3.17 -3.61
C HIS A 576 -1.70 -2.90 -3.69
N LEU A 577 -2.12 -2.06 -4.61
CA LEU A 577 -3.53 -1.70 -4.84
C LEU A 577 -3.89 -1.89 -6.32
N THR A 578 -5.04 -2.48 -6.59
CA THR A 578 -5.68 -2.37 -7.90
C THR A 578 -6.15 -0.93 -8.12
N LYS A 579 -6.42 -0.57 -9.37
CA LYS A 579 -6.96 0.76 -9.67
C LYS A 579 -8.29 1.03 -8.95
N THR A 580 -9.15 0.02 -8.84
CA THR A 580 -10.43 0.10 -8.11
C THR A 580 -10.22 0.30 -6.60
N GLU A 581 -9.25 -0.38 -6.01
CA GLU A 581 -8.92 -0.20 -4.59
C GLU A 581 -8.32 1.17 -4.31
N ALA A 582 -7.42 1.63 -5.17
CA ALA A 582 -6.83 2.97 -5.04
C ALA A 582 -7.91 4.06 -5.14
N TYR A 583 -8.87 3.92 -6.06
CA TYR A 583 -10.00 4.83 -6.16
C TYR A 583 -10.90 4.79 -4.92
N ALA A 584 -11.22 3.62 -4.42
CA ALA A 584 -11.98 3.48 -3.18
C ALA A 584 -11.27 4.14 -1.99
N TYR A 585 -9.96 3.99 -1.91
CA TYR A 585 -9.16 4.62 -0.87
C TYR A 585 -9.12 6.14 -1.04
N LEU A 586 -8.97 6.64 -2.27
CA LEU A 586 -9.05 8.08 -2.56
C LEU A 586 -10.40 8.67 -2.12
N CYS A 587 -11.52 8.01 -2.46
CA CYS A 587 -12.86 8.43 -2.00
C CYS A 587 -12.95 8.53 -0.48
N GLN A 588 -12.38 7.56 0.24
CA GLN A 588 -12.34 7.58 1.69
C GLN A 588 -11.46 8.70 2.21
N SER A 589 -10.24 8.82 1.72
CA SER A 589 -9.26 9.80 2.18
C SER A 589 -9.76 11.23 1.98
N VAL A 590 -10.22 11.58 0.78
CA VAL A 590 -10.72 12.92 0.49
C VAL A 590 -11.89 13.31 1.40
N ASN A 591 -12.82 12.37 1.69
CA ASN A 591 -14.04 12.67 2.45
C ASN A 591 -13.93 12.44 3.97
N LYS A 592 -12.97 11.63 4.42
CA LYS A 592 -12.78 11.32 5.84
C LYS A 592 -11.69 12.16 6.50
N ASP A 593 -10.66 12.49 5.74
CA ASP A 593 -9.48 13.18 6.24
C ASP A 593 -9.67 14.70 6.34
N ALA A 594 -8.60 15.38 6.66
CA ALA A 594 -8.60 16.80 6.97
C ALA A 594 -9.04 17.72 5.82
N TYR A 595 -8.98 17.29 4.58
CA TYR A 595 -9.30 18.14 3.41
C TYR A 595 -10.73 18.61 3.40
N THR A 596 -11.67 17.67 3.36
CA THR A 596 -13.11 17.97 3.39
C THR A 596 -13.54 18.55 4.74
N SER A 597 -13.09 17.96 5.86
CA SER A 597 -13.52 18.41 7.19
C SER A 597 -13.05 19.83 7.54
N ARG A 598 -11.82 20.21 7.19
CA ARG A 598 -11.30 21.56 7.43
C ARG A 598 -11.91 22.59 6.50
N THR A 599 -12.12 22.25 5.24
CA THR A 599 -12.84 23.14 4.31
C THR A 599 -14.25 23.42 4.82
N ASN A 600 -14.98 22.39 5.25
CA ASN A 600 -16.29 22.56 5.88
C ASN A 600 -16.22 23.43 7.14
N ALA A 601 -15.29 23.14 8.05
CA ALA A 601 -15.12 23.90 9.28
C ALA A 601 -14.83 25.38 8.99
N PHE A 602 -13.97 25.68 8.05
CA PHE A 602 -13.68 27.04 7.64
C PHE A 602 -14.92 27.76 7.10
N LEU A 603 -15.62 27.15 6.14
CA LEU A 603 -16.78 27.77 5.49
C LEU A 603 -17.96 27.93 6.46
N THR A 604 -18.27 26.92 7.25
CA THR A 604 -19.42 26.95 8.18
C THR A 604 -19.19 27.86 9.36
N SER A 605 -17.98 27.84 9.96
CA SER A 605 -17.66 28.71 11.11
C SER A 605 -17.67 30.19 10.76
N ASN A 606 -17.40 30.51 9.51
CA ASN A 606 -17.42 31.89 9.01
C ASN A 606 -18.76 32.27 8.38
N ASN A 607 -19.79 31.42 8.49
CA ASN A 607 -21.13 31.62 7.94
C ASN A 607 -21.06 31.96 6.42
N VAL A 608 -20.27 31.20 5.69
CA VAL A 608 -20.08 31.36 4.25
C VAL A 608 -21.11 30.52 3.50
N LYS A 609 -21.80 31.10 2.54
CA LYS A 609 -22.58 30.38 1.53
C LYS A 609 -21.68 29.93 0.39
N PHE A 610 -21.81 28.70 -0.03
CA PHE A 610 -21.04 28.14 -1.14
C PHE A 610 -21.85 27.05 -1.86
N ASN A 611 -21.55 26.85 -3.12
CA ASN A 611 -22.10 25.76 -3.92
C ASN A 611 -21.17 24.53 -3.97
N GLN A 612 -21.57 23.46 -4.64
CA GLN A 612 -20.77 22.24 -4.72
C GLN A 612 -19.44 22.47 -5.45
N GLN A 613 -19.46 23.18 -6.58
CA GLN A 613 -18.28 23.44 -7.40
C GLN A 613 -17.21 24.24 -6.65
N GLN A 614 -17.63 25.24 -5.91
CA GLN A 614 -16.73 26.05 -5.06
C GLN A 614 -16.12 25.21 -3.93
N PHE A 615 -16.91 24.33 -3.33
CA PHE A 615 -16.43 23.41 -2.32
C PHE A 615 -15.41 22.43 -2.89
N ASP A 616 -15.74 21.82 -4.02
CA ASP A 616 -14.89 20.84 -4.70
C ASP A 616 -13.53 21.43 -5.09
N ALA A 617 -13.53 22.64 -5.66
CA ALA A 617 -12.31 23.34 -6.01
C ALA A 617 -11.40 23.59 -4.79
N LEU A 618 -11.98 23.99 -3.65
CA LEU A 618 -11.23 24.17 -2.43
C LEU A 618 -10.71 22.85 -1.85
N VAL A 619 -11.47 21.76 -1.97
CA VAL A 619 -11.01 20.42 -1.57
C VAL A 619 -9.88 19.94 -2.48
N CYS A 620 -9.99 20.08 -3.81
CA CYS A 620 -8.93 19.75 -4.74
C CYS A 620 -7.64 20.52 -4.45
N PHE A 621 -7.75 21.82 -4.21
CA PHE A 621 -6.64 22.68 -3.83
C PHE A 621 -5.98 22.21 -2.52
N THR A 622 -6.77 21.95 -1.47
CA THR A 622 -6.23 21.51 -0.18
C THR A 622 -5.64 20.11 -0.24
N TYR A 623 -6.12 19.24 -1.13
CA TYR A 623 -5.54 17.92 -1.33
C TYR A 623 -4.08 18.02 -1.83
N ASN A 624 -3.80 18.93 -2.73
CA ASN A 624 -2.45 19.11 -3.27
C ASN A 624 -1.54 19.97 -2.38
N VAL A 625 -2.06 21.10 -1.89
CA VAL A 625 -1.23 22.08 -1.15
C VAL A 625 -1.15 21.76 0.35
N GLY A 626 -2.10 20.98 0.84
CA GLY A 626 -2.23 20.60 2.24
C GLY A 626 -3.51 21.13 2.89
N ALA A 627 -4.07 20.36 3.82
CA ALA A 627 -5.37 20.61 4.43
C ALA A 627 -5.50 21.93 5.18
N TYR A 628 -4.40 22.60 5.49
CA TYR A 628 -4.37 23.91 6.17
C TYR A 628 -4.22 25.09 5.21
N ALA A 629 -4.11 24.86 3.91
CA ALA A 629 -3.80 25.93 2.95
C ALA A 629 -4.77 27.10 3.02
N ILE A 630 -6.08 26.85 3.10
CA ILE A 630 -7.11 27.89 3.19
C ILE A 630 -6.98 28.72 4.48
N THR A 631 -6.55 28.11 5.59
CA THR A 631 -6.49 28.77 6.90
C THR A 631 -5.16 29.47 7.13
N ASN A 632 -4.08 28.99 6.52
CA ASN A 632 -2.73 29.54 6.70
C ASN A 632 -2.39 30.64 5.70
N ASP A 633 -3.11 30.74 4.58
CA ASP A 633 -2.96 31.82 3.62
C ASP A 633 -3.92 32.96 3.98
N ASP A 634 -3.37 34.06 4.54
CA ASP A 634 -4.15 35.21 4.95
C ASP A 634 -4.83 35.92 3.77
N ASP A 635 -4.21 35.90 2.59
CA ASP A 635 -4.76 36.52 1.40
C ASP A 635 -5.93 35.69 0.85
N LEU A 636 -5.76 34.36 0.70
CA LEU A 636 -6.83 33.46 0.27
C LEU A 636 -8.01 33.52 1.25
N ARG A 637 -7.74 33.46 2.55
CA ARG A 637 -8.75 33.59 3.58
C ARG A 637 -9.52 34.89 3.47
N SER A 638 -8.82 36.03 3.29
CA SER A 638 -9.43 37.35 3.09
C SER A 638 -10.32 37.40 1.84
N ILE A 639 -9.87 36.79 0.74
CA ILE A 639 -10.60 36.70 -0.52
C ILE A 639 -11.89 35.90 -0.34
N LEU A 640 -11.81 34.71 0.25
CA LEU A 640 -12.97 33.85 0.49
C LEU A 640 -13.98 34.44 1.48
N LEU A 641 -13.54 35.25 2.40
CA LEU A 641 -14.41 35.94 3.36
C LEU A 641 -14.95 37.27 2.85
N ASN A 642 -14.69 37.65 1.60
CA ASN A 642 -15.07 38.95 1.02
C ASN A 642 -14.59 40.13 1.88
N THR A 643 -13.45 39.99 2.55
CA THR A 643 -12.84 41.07 3.30
C THR A 643 -12.03 41.91 2.31
N SER A 644 -12.71 42.71 1.47
CA SER A 644 -12.03 43.74 0.69
C SER A 644 -11.44 44.79 1.65
N THR A 645 -10.23 45.26 1.29
CA THR A 645 -9.56 46.39 1.95
C THR A 645 -10.52 47.59 2.06
N GLY A 646 -11.08 47.85 3.23
CA GLY A 646 -12.00 48.94 3.48
C GLY A 646 -13.33 48.61 4.12
N ALA A 647 -13.82 47.35 4.05
CA ALA A 647 -14.90 46.93 4.91
C ALA A 647 -14.29 46.54 6.26
N SER A 648 -14.56 47.30 7.31
CA SER A 648 -14.14 46.91 8.65
C SER A 648 -14.53 45.47 8.90
N SER A 649 -13.51 44.62 9.14
CA SER A 649 -13.70 43.34 9.80
C SER A 649 -14.81 43.53 10.83
N ALA A 650 -15.84 42.67 10.85
CA ALA A 650 -16.75 42.62 11.98
C ALA A 650 -15.86 42.42 13.19
N SER A 651 -15.55 43.53 13.88
CA SER A 651 -14.57 43.54 14.94
C SER A 651 -15.11 42.65 16.03
N VAL A 652 -14.43 41.55 16.24
CA VAL A 652 -14.60 40.79 17.48
C VAL A 652 -14.39 41.81 18.60
N THR A 653 -15.46 42.14 19.31
CA THR A 653 -15.39 43.16 20.36
C THR A 653 -15.00 42.55 21.70
N ALA A 654 -14.24 43.27 22.47
CA ALA A 654 -14.01 42.89 23.86
C ALA A 654 -15.34 42.62 24.58
N GLY A 655 -15.48 41.48 25.23
CA GLY A 655 -16.71 41.02 25.85
C GLY A 655 -17.72 40.39 24.90
N GLY A 656 -17.45 40.31 23.60
CA GLY A 656 -18.34 39.64 22.63
C GLY A 656 -18.37 38.12 22.84
N ASN A 657 -19.55 37.54 22.61
CA ASN A 657 -19.72 36.09 22.70
C ASN A 657 -19.20 35.38 21.48
N GLY A 658 -18.68 34.18 21.70
CA GLY A 658 -18.22 33.26 20.64
C GLY A 658 -18.44 31.81 21.00
N TYR A 659 -18.18 30.96 20.04
CA TYR A 659 -18.20 29.51 20.22
C TYR A 659 -17.07 28.83 19.46
N VAL A 660 -16.70 27.63 19.91
CA VAL A 660 -15.68 26.79 19.27
C VAL A 660 -16.28 26.11 18.03
N SER A 661 -15.66 26.27 16.86
CA SER A 661 -16.14 25.77 15.57
C SER A 661 -15.58 24.41 15.17
N GLY A 662 -14.96 23.68 16.10
CA GLY A 662 -14.42 22.32 15.81
C GLY A 662 -14.33 21.47 17.07
N SER A 663 -14.21 20.17 16.92
CA SER A 663 -14.04 19.22 18.01
C SER A 663 -12.57 19.06 18.40
N GLY A 664 -12.30 18.85 19.70
CA GLY A 664 -10.95 18.60 20.20
C GLY A 664 -10.02 19.82 20.19
N VAL A 665 -10.55 21.02 20.18
CA VAL A 665 -9.79 22.27 20.09
C VAL A 665 -9.13 22.60 21.43
N ASN A 666 -7.83 22.82 21.40
CA ASN A 666 -7.06 23.13 22.60
C ASN A 666 -7.10 24.63 22.98
N LEU A 667 -7.54 24.93 24.20
CA LEU A 667 -7.32 26.23 24.84
C LEU A 667 -5.93 26.23 25.47
N ARG A 668 -5.10 27.16 25.09
CA ARG A 668 -3.69 27.18 25.48
C ARG A 668 -3.35 28.35 26.42
N SER A 669 -2.26 28.16 27.18
CA SER A 669 -1.81 29.19 28.15
C SER A 669 -1.21 30.43 27.50
N ASP A 670 -0.76 30.32 26.23
CA ASP A 670 -0.23 31.44 25.44
C ASP A 670 -0.56 31.25 23.94
N SER A 671 -0.36 32.28 23.15
CA SER A 671 -0.62 32.38 21.71
C SER A 671 0.44 31.63 20.87
N SER A 672 0.60 30.34 21.15
CA SER A 672 1.54 29.43 20.46
C SER A 672 1.08 27.98 20.55
N THR A 673 1.30 27.21 19.47
CA THR A 673 1.04 25.76 19.43
C THR A 673 1.94 24.97 20.38
N GLY A 674 3.11 25.51 20.74
CA GLY A 674 4.02 24.91 21.72
C GLY A 674 3.68 25.21 23.18
N SER A 675 2.69 26.07 23.47
CA SER A 675 2.31 26.41 24.84
C SER A 675 1.43 25.32 25.46
N SER A 676 1.42 25.29 26.81
CA SER A 676 0.64 24.30 27.59
C SER A 676 -0.83 24.34 27.25
N VAL A 677 -1.45 23.18 27.09
CA VAL A 677 -2.91 23.04 26.96
C VAL A 677 -3.56 23.18 28.30
N LEU A 678 -4.45 24.16 28.44
CA LEU A 678 -5.25 24.40 29.66
C LEU A 678 -6.46 23.47 29.72
N THR A 679 -7.13 23.27 28.58
CA THR A 679 -8.24 22.34 28.41
C THR A 679 -8.46 22.08 26.93
N THR A 680 -9.09 20.95 26.61
CA THR A 680 -9.57 20.65 25.27
C THR A 680 -11.08 20.89 25.22
N MET A 681 -11.52 21.64 24.22
CA MET A 681 -12.90 22.08 24.05
C MET A 681 -13.58 21.28 22.92
N GLY A 682 -14.84 20.93 23.16
CA GLY A 682 -15.69 20.37 22.09
C GLY A 682 -16.26 21.46 21.19
N GLU A 683 -16.76 21.04 20.05
CA GLU A 683 -17.51 21.90 19.13
C GLU A 683 -18.70 22.58 19.86
N ASN A 684 -19.03 23.81 19.47
CA ASN A 684 -20.06 24.65 20.10
C ASN A 684 -19.83 25.03 21.57
N THR A 685 -18.62 24.76 22.12
CA THR A 685 -18.26 25.28 23.45
C THR A 685 -18.29 26.81 23.44
N LYS A 686 -19.17 27.41 24.28
CA LYS A 686 -19.35 28.87 24.37
C LYS A 686 -18.21 29.54 25.15
N PHE A 687 -17.81 30.70 24.68
CA PHE A 687 -16.82 31.55 25.35
C PHE A 687 -17.07 33.03 25.10
N THR A 688 -16.29 33.87 25.77
CA THR A 688 -16.31 35.34 25.59
C THR A 688 -14.93 35.80 25.16
N PHE A 689 -14.82 36.66 24.17
CA PHE A 689 -13.56 37.28 23.75
C PHE A 689 -13.11 38.28 24.81
N VAL A 690 -11.84 38.16 25.25
CA VAL A 690 -11.34 39.02 26.35
C VAL A 690 -11.09 40.44 25.86
N ASP A 691 -10.43 40.60 24.73
CA ASP A 691 -10.04 41.93 24.19
C ASP A 691 -10.42 42.11 22.72
N GLY A 692 -10.91 41.07 22.08
CA GLY A 692 -11.37 41.09 20.68
C GLY A 692 -10.27 41.34 19.67
N LYS A 693 -8.99 41.15 20.04
CA LYS A 693 -7.83 41.40 19.20
C LYS A 693 -7.08 40.09 18.94
N LEU A 694 -6.57 39.95 17.70
CA LEU A 694 -5.64 38.89 17.37
C LEU A 694 -4.26 39.13 17.99
N VAL A 695 -3.75 38.11 18.63
CA VAL A 695 -2.37 38.04 19.12
C VAL A 695 -1.57 37.17 18.15
N ASN A 696 -0.40 37.63 17.77
CA ASN A 696 0.44 36.93 16.76
C ASN A 696 -0.32 36.55 15.46
N SER A 697 -1.24 37.45 15.05
CA SER A 697 -2.09 37.33 13.85
C SER A 697 -3.06 36.13 13.79
N HIS A 698 -2.97 35.20 14.73
CA HIS A 698 -3.71 33.92 14.64
C HIS A 698 -4.39 33.48 15.95
N TRP A 699 -4.32 34.21 17.03
CA TRP A 699 -4.83 33.77 18.32
C TRP A 699 -5.77 34.77 18.95
N TYR A 700 -6.92 34.31 19.39
CA TYR A 700 -7.79 35.12 20.28
C TYR A 700 -7.61 34.73 21.74
N LYS A 701 -7.57 35.72 22.60
CA LYS A 701 -7.67 35.49 24.03
C LYS A 701 -9.15 35.39 24.40
N ILE A 702 -9.53 34.25 24.96
CA ILE A 702 -10.93 33.96 25.29
C ILE A 702 -11.08 33.57 26.75
N LYS A 703 -12.32 33.65 27.24
CA LYS A 703 -12.72 33.23 28.57
C LYS A 703 -13.89 32.26 28.48
N LEU A 704 -13.74 31.07 29.01
CA LEU A 704 -14.82 30.08 29.14
C LEU A 704 -15.78 30.41 30.25
N SER A 705 -16.98 29.80 30.23
CA SER A 705 -18.03 29.98 31.26
C SER A 705 -17.59 29.59 32.68
N ASN A 706 -16.65 28.66 32.79
CA ASN A 706 -16.02 28.25 34.06
C ASN A 706 -14.95 29.22 34.58
N GLY A 707 -14.71 30.32 33.83
CA GLY A 707 -13.74 31.35 34.20
C GLY A 707 -12.31 31.11 33.67
N THR A 708 -12.02 29.98 33.06
CA THR A 708 -10.70 29.70 32.44
C THR A 708 -10.42 30.67 31.32
N VAL A 709 -9.27 31.33 31.38
CA VAL A 709 -8.79 32.27 30.34
C VAL A 709 -7.60 31.66 29.65
N GLY A 710 -7.58 31.72 28.33
CA GLY A 710 -6.49 31.21 27.51
C GLY A 710 -6.58 31.69 26.08
N TYR A 711 -5.80 31.07 25.23
CA TYR A 711 -5.70 31.40 23.80
C TYR A 711 -6.27 30.28 22.96
N ILE A 712 -7.17 30.65 22.04
CA ILE A 712 -7.70 29.77 21.00
C ILE A 712 -7.18 30.25 19.63
N TYR A 713 -6.88 29.33 18.77
CA TYR A 713 -6.50 29.67 17.40
C TYR A 713 -7.73 30.24 16.67
N SER A 714 -7.52 31.30 15.88
CA SER A 714 -8.63 32.11 15.31
C SER A 714 -9.61 31.30 14.50
N ASP A 715 -9.13 30.26 13.79
CA ASP A 715 -9.96 29.42 12.92
C ASP A 715 -10.99 28.58 13.66
N TYR A 716 -10.76 28.39 14.95
CA TYR A 716 -11.69 27.67 15.84
C TYR A 716 -12.53 28.59 16.74
N ALA A 717 -12.41 29.90 16.50
CA ALA A 717 -13.10 30.91 17.32
C ALA A 717 -14.14 31.67 16.50
N ALA A 718 -15.37 31.17 16.46
CA ALA A 718 -16.48 31.84 15.80
C ALA A 718 -17.13 32.89 16.73
N SER A 719 -17.41 34.12 16.21
CA SER A 719 -18.16 35.17 16.95
C SER A 719 -19.67 35.03 16.74
N GLU A 720 -20.44 35.10 17.79
CA GLU A 720 -21.93 35.19 17.71
C GLU A 720 -22.40 36.47 17.03
N SER A 721 -21.53 37.48 16.93
CA SER A 721 -21.86 38.81 16.39
C SER A 721 -21.38 39.00 14.94
N ALA A 722 -20.81 37.96 14.29
CA ALA A 722 -20.39 38.02 12.88
C ALA A 722 -21.63 38.19 12.00
N GLY A 723 -21.99 39.45 11.75
CA GLY A 723 -23.15 39.82 10.96
C GLY A 723 -23.00 39.44 9.47
N GLY A 724 -24.05 38.87 8.94
CA GLY A 724 -24.25 38.67 7.51
C GLY A 724 -23.64 37.35 6.99
N THR A 725 -24.45 36.62 6.24
CA THR A 725 -24.01 35.45 5.48
C THR A 725 -23.13 35.92 4.32
N ARG A 726 -21.89 35.41 4.22
CA ARG A 726 -21.01 35.65 3.09
C ARG A 726 -21.40 34.70 1.97
N ASP A 727 -21.20 35.07 0.71
CA ASP A 727 -21.56 34.27 -0.43
C ASP A 727 -20.39 34.21 -1.41
N LEU A 728 -19.84 33.02 -1.66
CA LEU A 728 -18.70 32.84 -2.54
C LEU A 728 -19.01 33.17 -4.01
N ASN A 729 -20.29 33.29 -4.39
CA ASN A 729 -20.65 33.82 -5.71
C ASN A 729 -20.22 35.29 -5.91
N ASN A 730 -19.92 35.99 -4.81
CA ASN A 730 -19.45 37.37 -4.82
C ASN A 730 -17.94 37.51 -4.59
N VAL A 731 -17.20 36.42 -4.71
CA VAL A 731 -15.74 36.46 -4.57
C VAL A 731 -15.10 37.33 -5.68
N ASP A 732 -14.06 38.06 -5.35
CA ASP A 732 -13.23 38.73 -6.34
C ASP A 732 -12.45 37.68 -7.15
N ALA A 733 -13.00 37.33 -8.32
CA ALA A 733 -12.43 36.30 -9.20
C ALA A 733 -10.99 36.60 -9.58
N GLY A 734 -10.64 37.86 -9.85
CA GLY A 734 -9.27 38.22 -10.25
C GLY A 734 -8.26 37.99 -9.12
N ARG A 735 -8.60 38.42 -7.90
CA ARG A 735 -7.76 38.14 -6.73
C ARG A 735 -7.66 36.67 -6.40
N PHE A 736 -8.78 35.94 -6.53
CA PHE A 736 -8.82 34.50 -6.25
C PHE A 736 -7.88 33.73 -7.19
N ILE A 737 -8.00 33.97 -8.51
CA ILE A 737 -7.13 33.35 -9.51
C ILE A 737 -5.65 33.69 -9.24
N GLN A 738 -5.33 34.97 -9.03
CA GLN A 738 -3.95 35.39 -8.79
C GLN A 738 -3.37 34.79 -7.50
N ASN A 739 -4.20 34.54 -6.49
CA ASN A 739 -3.75 33.85 -5.29
C ASN A 739 -3.48 32.37 -5.54
N LEU A 740 -4.41 31.64 -6.18
CA LEU A 740 -4.20 30.23 -6.51
C LEU A 740 -2.95 30.02 -7.36
N LEU A 741 -2.75 30.85 -8.38
CA LEU A 741 -1.62 30.70 -9.30
C LEU A 741 -0.25 30.84 -8.62
N GLN A 742 -0.16 31.36 -7.39
CA GLN A 742 1.10 31.40 -6.63
C GLN A 742 1.59 30.01 -6.19
N TYR A 743 0.69 29.02 -6.14
CA TYR A 743 0.99 27.66 -5.68
C TYR A 743 1.44 26.73 -6.83
N HIS A 744 2.47 27.17 -7.57
CA HIS A 744 3.05 26.44 -8.70
C HIS A 744 4.48 25.93 -8.43
N HIS A 745 4.94 26.00 -7.17
CA HIS A 745 6.28 25.57 -6.78
C HIS A 745 6.24 24.26 -5.99
N ALA A 746 7.23 23.42 -6.22
CA ALA A 746 7.52 22.26 -5.39
C ALA A 746 9.04 22.13 -5.26
N ALA A 747 9.54 21.79 -4.06
CA ALA A 747 10.96 21.65 -3.75
C ALA A 747 11.83 22.86 -4.20
N GLY A 748 11.25 24.07 -4.26
CA GLY A 748 11.93 25.30 -4.68
C GLY A 748 11.97 25.56 -6.19
N GLU A 749 11.37 24.67 -7.00
CA GLU A 749 11.28 24.78 -8.44
C GLU A 749 9.84 25.09 -8.89
N CYS A 750 9.71 25.75 -10.04
CA CYS A 750 8.42 26.07 -10.66
C CYS A 750 8.00 24.97 -11.65
N TYR A 751 6.76 24.50 -11.56
CA TYR A 751 6.25 23.44 -12.42
C TYR A 751 5.02 23.85 -13.19
N TRP A 752 5.05 23.64 -14.52
CA TRP A 752 3.91 23.87 -15.39
C TRP A 752 2.69 23.06 -15.00
N GLY A 753 2.87 21.80 -14.63
CA GLY A 753 1.77 20.93 -14.19
C GLY A 753 1.04 21.50 -12.97
N LEU A 754 1.77 22.04 -11.98
CA LEU A 754 1.16 22.70 -10.83
C LEU A 754 0.44 23.99 -11.21
N LEU A 755 1.01 24.77 -12.13
CA LEU A 755 0.35 25.99 -12.62
C LEU A 755 -0.97 25.65 -13.33
N TYR A 756 -0.97 24.66 -14.22
CA TYR A 756 -2.17 24.23 -14.94
C TYR A 756 -3.23 23.66 -13.98
N ARG A 757 -2.83 22.91 -12.98
CA ARG A 757 -3.74 22.44 -11.92
C ARG A 757 -4.42 23.61 -11.19
N ARG A 758 -3.71 24.71 -10.92
CA ARG A 758 -4.31 25.93 -10.35
C ARG A 758 -5.31 26.57 -11.28
N VAL A 759 -5.07 26.49 -12.60
CA VAL A 759 -6.03 26.95 -13.60
C VAL A 759 -7.29 26.10 -13.54
N ASP A 760 -7.18 24.78 -13.61
CA ASP A 760 -8.31 23.85 -13.51
C ASP A 760 -9.14 24.08 -12.23
N GLU A 761 -8.48 24.26 -11.09
CA GLU A 761 -9.15 24.54 -9.81
C GLU A 761 -9.90 25.89 -9.82
N ALA A 762 -9.34 26.92 -10.47
CA ALA A 762 -10.02 28.20 -10.62
C ALA A 762 -11.20 28.10 -11.59
N GLU A 763 -11.08 27.31 -12.65
CA GLU A 763 -12.15 27.04 -13.63
C GLU A 763 -13.31 26.29 -12.97
N MET A 764 -13.00 25.28 -12.16
CA MET A 764 -13.99 24.56 -11.34
C MET A 764 -14.71 25.51 -10.39
N PHE A 765 -13.99 26.34 -9.65
CA PHE A 765 -14.56 27.25 -8.66
C PHE A 765 -15.51 28.28 -9.29
N LEU A 766 -15.09 28.89 -10.40
CA LEU A 766 -15.78 30.02 -11.01
C LEU A 766 -16.88 29.60 -12.00
N PHE A 767 -16.64 28.52 -12.72
CA PHE A 767 -17.48 28.13 -13.86
C PHE A 767 -18.09 26.74 -13.73
N GLY A 768 -17.59 25.91 -12.77
CA GLY A 768 -18.01 24.52 -12.61
C GLY A 768 -17.47 23.63 -13.73
N ASP A 769 -16.30 23.94 -14.20
CA ASP A 769 -15.60 23.16 -15.21
C ASP A 769 -14.68 22.17 -14.53
N TYR A 770 -14.95 20.87 -14.70
CA TYR A 770 -14.19 19.77 -14.13
C TYR A 770 -13.26 19.10 -15.17
N GLU A 771 -13.05 19.74 -16.34
CA GLU A 771 -12.12 19.21 -17.33
C GLU A 771 -10.67 19.43 -16.89
N HIS A 772 -9.83 18.41 -17.02
CA HIS A 772 -8.39 18.51 -16.76
C HIS A 772 -7.68 19.06 -18.00
N ASP A 773 -7.88 20.32 -18.31
CA ASP A 773 -7.32 20.96 -19.52
C ASP A 773 -6.75 22.38 -19.28
N GLY A 774 -6.35 22.70 -18.07
CA GLY A 774 -5.79 23.98 -17.65
C GLY A 774 -4.61 24.48 -18.49
N SER A 775 -3.91 23.56 -19.19
CA SER A 775 -2.90 23.92 -20.18
C SER A 775 -3.46 24.71 -21.37
N ARG A 776 -4.74 24.58 -21.68
CA ARG A 776 -5.45 25.34 -22.74
C ARG A 776 -5.86 26.71 -22.29
N ASN A 777 -5.94 26.94 -20.95
CA ASN A 777 -6.43 28.20 -20.39
C ASN A 777 -7.71 28.69 -21.07
N LYS A 778 -8.74 27.87 -21.04
CA LYS A 778 -10.00 27.99 -21.74
C LYS A 778 -10.71 29.35 -21.48
N TYR A 779 -10.55 29.87 -20.27
CA TYR A 779 -11.15 31.13 -19.84
C TYR A 779 -10.18 32.33 -19.89
N ASN A 780 -9.00 32.14 -20.49
CA ASN A 780 -8.01 33.19 -20.72
C ASN A 780 -7.55 33.91 -19.45
N PHE A 781 -7.27 33.16 -18.38
CA PHE A 781 -6.69 33.72 -17.18
C PHE A 781 -5.33 34.34 -17.49
N ASP A 782 -5.06 35.47 -16.86
CA ASP A 782 -3.78 36.17 -17.03
C ASP A 782 -2.74 35.62 -16.05
N PHE A 783 -1.81 34.86 -16.57
CA PHE A 783 -0.62 34.41 -15.85
C PHE A 783 0.70 34.88 -16.46
N THR A 784 0.65 36.05 -17.11
CA THR A 784 1.86 36.65 -17.73
C THR A 784 2.94 37.00 -16.72
N CYS A 785 2.59 37.25 -15.46
CA CYS A 785 3.53 37.48 -14.37
C CYS A 785 4.46 36.28 -14.08
N TYR A 786 4.05 35.08 -14.47
CA TYR A 786 4.82 33.85 -14.27
C TYR A 786 5.64 33.43 -15.50
N ARG A 787 5.45 34.06 -16.66
CA ARG A 787 6.14 33.71 -17.92
C ARG A 787 7.65 33.93 -17.88
N ASN A 788 8.16 34.71 -16.95
CA ASN A 788 9.58 34.97 -16.78
C ASN A 788 10.23 34.04 -15.74
N SER A 789 9.49 33.14 -15.12
CA SER A 789 10.00 32.15 -14.19
C SER A 789 10.60 30.97 -14.98
N SER A 790 11.72 30.41 -14.53
CA SER A 790 12.26 29.16 -15.08
C SER A 790 11.42 28.00 -14.56
N PHE A 791 10.57 27.44 -15.43
CA PHE A 791 9.75 26.29 -15.09
C PHE A 791 10.45 24.98 -15.43
N SER A 792 10.37 24.01 -14.55
CA SER A 792 10.71 22.63 -14.80
C SER A 792 9.53 21.88 -15.45
N ILE A 793 9.85 20.98 -16.36
CA ILE A 793 8.86 20.18 -17.10
C ILE A 793 8.44 19.00 -16.24
#